data_2868d9d2d75d734f99f3b9a76af7062b
#
_entry.id   2868d9d2d75d734f99f3b9a76af7062b
#
_cell.length_a   1.000
_cell.length_b   1.000
_cell.length_c   1.000
_cell.angle_alpha   90.00
_cell.angle_beta   90.00
_cell.angle_gamma   90.00
#
_symmetry.space_group_name_H-M   'P 1'
#
loop_
_entity.id
_entity.type
_entity.pdbx_description
1 polymer ?
#
loop_
_entity_poly.entity_id
_entity_poly.type
_entity_poly.pdbx_seq_one_letter_code
_entity_poly.pdbx_strand_id
1 'polypeptide(L)'
;MSIFSRLFERKNNLTVSSDIKKKDARSRNIASVDTEVGLKDHKIHDIGALRYDGATFHQASQTALNKFLQEGKVDYICGHNLIHHDARYLQLNGILIDTLYLSPLLFPKRPYHHLVKDDKLMSEQMNNPVNDCEKAKELLMDEIAAWNQLSERKRKIFTLMLQNEEEFRGFLMYVGAIEKDDATRDVSEFILSEYKNHICAHADIPALAAQSPCGLAYALALIGTDDYQSVTPGWVLFHYPEVEHIIYMLCHTQCTDGCEYCNRMLDIHHNLKQLFGYDAFRTYDGEPLQEQASQAAVDGKSLLAIFPTGGGKSLTFQLPALMDGRTIHGLTVVISPLQSLMKDQVDNLADRGFTDAVTINGLLDPISRSLAIERVQSGDATLLYIAPEMLRSKTIERILMARHVVRFVIDEAHCFSAWGQDFRVDYLYIGKFIKEYQERKFGKDAMVRNHGQTLIPVSCFTATAKQKVVQDICDYFKHWLGTDLQLFASSASRTNLHYSVIHVDSDGNKYNLLRSLVEQADCPTIIYVSRTKRTRELAQKLTRDGISALPYNGKMDADEKIHNQDAFMSDKVRIIVATSAFGMGVDKSDVGLVIHYDISDSLENYVQEAGRAGRDPHLNAKCYVLYSDEDLDKHFILLNQTKLSISEIQQVWKAIKDFTKQRPHVSCSALEIARQAGWDDSVSDIETRVRTALSALEQSGYIE
;
A
#
# COMPACT_ATOMS: atom_id res chain seq x y z
N MET A 1 22.95 -8.18 -22.58
CA MET A 1 22.18 -9.44 -22.72
C MET A 1 21.16 -9.46 -21.62
N SER A 2 19.92 -9.42 -22.01
CA SER A 2 18.71 -8.99 -21.30
C SER A 2 18.33 -9.90 -20.13
N ILE A 3 17.88 -9.29 -19.02
CA ILE A 3 17.27 -9.94 -17.85
C ILE A 3 16.06 -10.81 -18.24
N PHE A 4 15.48 -10.59 -19.42
CA PHE A 4 14.40 -11.40 -19.99
C PHE A 4 14.79 -12.85 -20.29
N SER A 5 16.06 -13.16 -20.56
CA SER A 5 16.48 -14.54 -20.83
C SER A 5 16.54 -15.44 -19.57
N ARG A 6 16.69 -14.85 -18.38
CA ARG A 6 16.75 -15.63 -17.12
C ARG A 6 15.40 -16.03 -16.54
N LEU A 7 14.32 -15.34 -16.94
CA LEU A 7 12.94 -15.72 -16.57
C LEU A 7 12.40 -16.84 -17.46
N PHE A 8 12.91 -16.97 -18.69
CA PHE A 8 12.54 -18.06 -19.61
C PHE A 8 13.29 -19.38 -19.34
N GLU A 9 14.51 -19.33 -18.79
CA GLU A 9 15.29 -20.55 -18.49
C GLU A 9 14.81 -21.35 -17.26
N ARG A 10 13.95 -20.79 -16.40
CA ARG A 10 13.27 -21.55 -15.33
C ARG A 10 12.08 -22.39 -15.81
N LYS A 11 11.68 -22.29 -17.07
CA LYS A 11 10.54 -23.04 -17.66
C LYS A 11 10.89 -24.43 -18.19
N ASN A 12 12.16 -24.85 -18.25
CA ASN A 12 12.53 -26.06 -19.00
C ASN A 12 13.19 -27.15 -18.17
N ASN A 13 12.78 -27.42 -16.94
CA ASN A 13 13.21 -28.63 -16.21
C ASN A 13 12.06 -29.38 -15.54
N LEU A 14 10.92 -29.49 -16.23
CA LEU A 14 9.94 -30.54 -15.96
C LEU A 14 9.96 -31.50 -17.16
N THR A 15 10.87 -32.45 -17.14
CA THR A 15 10.79 -33.67 -17.97
C THR A 15 9.51 -34.40 -17.55
N VAL A 16 8.42 -34.14 -18.29
CA VAL A 16 7.22 -34.97 -18.24
C VAL A 16 7.61 -36.37 -18.65
N SER A 17 7.57 -37.29 -17.70
CA SER A 17 7.94 -38.68 -17.93
C SER A 17 7.02 -39.26 -19.02
N SER A 18 7.61 -40.08 -19.90
CA SER A 18 6.94 -40.75 -21.02
C SER A 18 5.76 -41.65 -20.61
N ASP A 19 5.53 -41.85 -19.33
CA ASP A 19 4.46 -42.71 -18.81
C ASP A 19 3.08 -41.98 -18.72
N ILE A 20 3.06 -40.63 -18.72
CA ILE A 20 1.80 -39.85 -18.78
C ILE A 20 1.12 -39.97 -20.16
N LYS A 21 1.90 -40.18 -21.24
CA LYS A 21 1.37 -40.34 -22.59
C LYS A 21 0.55 -41.61 -22.84
N LYS A 22 0.60 -42.62 -21.97
CA LYS A 22 -0.12 -43.89 -22.14
C LYS A 22 -1.46 -44.01 -21.40
N LYS A 23 -1.87 -43.02 -20.56
CA LYS A 23 -3.17 -43.03 -19.85
C LYS A 23 -4.26 -42.14 -20.46
N ASP A 24 -3.96 -41.40 -21.50
CA ASP A 24 -4.89 -40.41 -22.10
C ASP A 24 -5.80 -41.00 -23.18
N ALA A 25 -6.52 -42.06 -22.86
CA ALA A 25 -7.67 -42.51 -23.71
C ALA A 25 -8.86 -41.53 -23.62
N ARG A 26 -8.85 -40.57 -22.68
CA ARG A 26 -9.89 -39.56 -22.49
C ARG A 26 -9.75 -38.32 -23.38
N SER A 27 -8.60 -38.04 -23.96
CA SER A 27 -8.31 -36.85 -24.77
C SER A 27 -9.03 -36.84 -26.15
N ARG A 28 -9.62 -37.96 -26.57
CA ARG A 28 -10.23 -38.08 -27.89
C ARG A 28 -11.65 -37.52 -28.01
N ASN A 29 -12.35 -37.35 -26.89
CA ASN A 29 -13.76 -36.96 -26.88
C ASN A 29 -13.98 -35.51 -26.42
N ILE A 30 -12.96 -34.66 -26.49
CA ILE A 30 -13.04 -33.25 -26.11
C ILE A 30 -12.67 -32.33 -27.25
N ALA A 31 -13.33 -31.18 -27.36
CA ALA A 31 -12.97 -30.09 -28.26
C ALA A 31 -12.92 -28.75 -27.50
N SER A 32 -12.02 -27.86 -27.92
CA SER A 32 -12.08 -26.45 -27.53
C SER A 32 -12.91 -25.68 -28.51
N VAL A 33 -13.72 -24.72 -28.05
CA VAL A 33 -14.57 -23.84 -28.83
C VAL A 33 -14.41 -22.40 -28.34
N ASP A 34 -14.35 -21.46 -29.28
CA ASP A 34 -14.30 -20.02 -29.05
C ASP A 34 -15.11 -19.27 -30.09
N THR A 35 -15.68 -18.11 -29.72
CA THR A 35 -16.48 -17.30 -30.64
C THR A 35 -16.08 -15.84 -30.64
N GLU A 36 -16.04 -15.24 -31.80
CA GLU A 36 -15.92 -13.80 -31.94
C GLU A 36 -17.30 -13.18 -32.15
N VAL A 37 -17.74 -12.40 -31.16
CA VAL A 37 -19.06 -11.72 -31.17
C VAL A 37 -18.88 -10.22 -31.30
N GLY A 38 -19.63 -9.61 -32.20
CA GLY A 38 -19.56 -8.16 -32.41
C GLY A 38 -20.09 -7.37 -31.23
N LEU A 39 -19.29 -6.42 -30.74
CA LEU A 39 -19.62 -5.58 -29.57
C LEU A 39 -20.87 -4.69 -29.75
N LYS A 40 -21.22 -4.36 -31.02
CA LYS A 40 -22.33 -3.44 -31.33
C LYS A 40 -23.60 -4.17 -31.78
N ASP A 41 -23.47 -5.27 -32.48
CA ASP A 41 -24.58 -5.99 -33.08
C ASP A 41 -24.93 -7.30 -32.37
N HIS A 42 -24.09 -7.72 -31.41
CA HIS A 42 -24.24 -8.95 -30.64
C HIS A 42 -24.44 -10.21 -31.51
N LYS A 43 -23.86 -10.21 -32.75
CA LYS A 43 -23.91 -11.33 -33.62
C LYS A 43 -22.59 -12.07 -33.67
N ILE A 44 -22.67 -13.38 -33.92
CA ILE A 44 -21.49 -14.20 -34.16
C ILE A 44 -20.87 -13.78 -35.49
N HIS A 45 -19.64 -13.34 -35.47
CA HIS A 45 -18.84 -12.99 -36.62
C HIS A 45 -17.97 -14.17 -37.07
N ASP A 46 -17.47 -14.96 -36.10
CA ASP A 46 -16.63 -16.10 -36.37
C ASP A 46 -16.74 -17.17 -35.28
N ILE A 47 -16.47 -18.44 -35.62
CA ILE A 47 -16.41 -19.55 -34.65
C ILE A 47 -15.16 -20.37 -34.95
N GLY A 48 -14.33 -20.57 -33.94
CA GLY A 48 -13.25 -21.52 -33.96
C GLY A 48 -13.57 -22.76 -33.14
N ALA A 49 -13.13 -23.91 -33.60
CA ALA A 49 -13.09 -25.10 -32.77
C ALA A 49 -11.87 -25.96 -33.09
N LEU A 50 -11.36 -26.62 -32.06
CA LEU A 50 -10.22 -27.51 -32.15
C LEU A 50 -10.53 -28.80 -31.42
N ARG A 51 -10.65 -29.91 -32.09
CA ARG A 51 -10.73 -31.23 -31.47
C ARG A 51 -9.33 -31.68 -31.00
N TYR A 52 -9.26 -32.43 -29.94
CA TYR A 52 -7.96 -32.89 -29.39
C TYR A 52 -7.33 -34.04 -30.23
N ASP A 53 -8.04 -34.51 -31.27
CA ASP A 53 -7.46 -35.36 -32.31
C ASP A 53 -6.68 -34.58 -33.40
N GLY A 54 -6.69 -33.23 -33.29
CA GLY A 54 -5.97 -32.32 -34.19
C GLY A 54 -6.83 -31.71 -35.32
N ALA A 55 -8.12 -32.10 -35.43
CA ALA A 55 -9.01 -31.49 -36.41
C ALA A 55 -9.42 -30.07 -35.99
N THR A 56 -9.43 -29.14 -36.94
CA THR A 56 -9.78 -27.72 -36.70
C THR A 56 -11.06 -27.35 -37.51
N PHE A 57 -11.80 -26.40 -36.93
CA PHE A 57 -12.98 -25.80 -37.54
C PHE A 57 -12.87 -24.29 -37.47
N HIS A 58 -13.21 -23.58 -38.57
CA HIS A 58 -13.15 -22.13 -38.62
C HIS A 58 -14.19 -21.61 -39.62
N GLN A 59 -15.43 -21.36 -39.16
CA GLN A 59 -16.53 -20.84 -39.95
C GLN A 59 -17.62 -20.24 -39.05
N ALA A 60 -18.25 -19.15 -39.45
CA ALA A 60 -19.36 -18.52 -38.74
C ALA A 60 -20.69 -19.27 -38.89
N SER A 61 -20.71 -20.58 -38.65
CA SER A 61 -21.91 -21.43 -38.87
C SER A 61 -22.12 -22.40 -37.70
N GLN A 62 -23.17 -22.18 -36.92
CA GLN A 62 -23.58 -23.05 -35.80
C GLN A 62 -23.89 -24.48 -36.29
N THR A 63 -24.57 -24.62 -37.45
CA THR A 63 -24.93 -25.94 -37.97
C THR A 63 -23.69 -26.75 -38.41
N ALA A 64 -22.71 -26.06 -39.00
CA ALA A 64 -21.45 -26.70 -39.42
C ALA A 64 -20.61 -27.07 -38.17
N LEU A 65 -20.60 -26.22 -37.11
CA LEU A 65 -19.96 -26.53 -35.85
C LEU A 65 -20.56 -27.79 -35.22
N ASN A 66 -21.90 -27.88 -35.12
CA ASN A 66 -22.57 -29.04 -34.52
C ASN A 66 -22.24 -30.34 -35.29
N LYS A 67 -22.17 -30.28 -36.61
CA LYS A 67 -21.74 -31.42 -37.44
C LYS A 67 -20.28 -31.81 -37.14
N PHE A 68 -19.38 -30.83 -37.06
CA PHE A 68 -17.95 -31.05 -36.75
C PHE A 68 -17.79 -31.72 -35.38
N LEU A 69 -18.53 -31.26 -34.34
CA LEU A 69 -18.50 -31.87 -33.01
C LEU A 69 -19.06 -33.29 -33.00
N GLN A 70 -20.16 -33.54 -33.71
CA GLN A 70 -20.78 -34.88 -33.84
C GLN A 70 -19.88 -35.88 -34.57
N GLU A 71 -19.22 -35.48 -35.66
CA GLU A 71 -18.25 -36.31 -36.37
C GLU A 71 -17.10 -36.75 -35.44
N GLY A 72 -16.66 -35.87 -34.51
CA GLY A 72 -15.64 -36.16 -33.51
C GLY A 72 -16.15 -36.94 -32.29
N LYS A 73 -17.45 -37.23 -32.21
CA LYS A 73 -18.09 -37.82 -31.02
C LYS A 73 -17.70 -37.09 -29.73
N VAL A 74 -17.74 -35.76 -29.78
CA VAL A 74 -17.30 -34.87 -28.68
C VAL A 74 -18.31 -34.92 -27.55
N ASP A 75 -17.89 -35.38 -26.38
CA ASP A 75 -18.69 -35.42 -25.14
C ASP A 75 -18.47 -34.20 -24.29
N TYR A 76 -17.26 -33.64 -24.32
CA TYR A 76 -16.83 -32.48 -23.51
C TYR A 76 -16.42 -31.31 -24.42
N ILE A 77 -16.86 -30.10 -24.07
CA ILE A 77 -16.53 -28.89 -24.80
C ILE A 77 -15.83 -27.93 -23.83
N CYS A 78 -14.61 -27.53 -24.17
CA CYS A 78 -13.78 -26.63 -23.37
C CYS A 78 -13.72 -25.25 -24.00
N GLY A 79 -13.62 -24.23 -23.19
CA GLY A 79 -13.36 -22.86 -23.63
C GLY A 79 -12.92 -21.99 -22.46
N HIS A 80 -12.57 -20.76 -22.75
CA HIS A 80 -12.20 -19.78 -21.75
C HIS A 80 -13.29 -18.72 -21.64
N ASN A 81 -14.01 -18.67 -20.53
CA ASN A 81 -15.27 -17.94 -20.34
C ASN A 81 -16.43 -18.52 -21.19
N LEU A 82 -16.38 -19.81 -21.45
CA LEU A 82 -17.30 -20.51 -22.33
C LEU A 82 -18.75 -20.45 -21.83
N ILE A 83 -18.98 -20.73 -20.55
CA ILE A 83 -20.33 -20.88 -19.96
C ILE A 83 -21.08 -19.54 -19.98
N HIS A 84 -20.44 -18.46 -19.59
CA HIS A 84 -21.11 -17.16 -19.45
C HIS A 84 -20.93 -16.23 -20.65
N HIS A 85 -20.10 -16.59 -21.64
CA HIS A 85 -19.95 -15.84 -22.88
C HIS A 85 -20.41 -16.64 -24.10
N ASP A 86 -19.66 -17.65 -24.56
CA ASP A 86 -19.90 -18.32 -25.81
C ASP A 86 -21.19 -19.12 -25.83
N ALA A 87 -21.52 -19.83 -24.75
CA ALA A 87 -22.74 -20.62 -24.63
C ALA A 87 -24.03 -19.78 -24.65
N ARG A 88 -23.95 -18.44 -24.50
CA ARG A 88 -25.11 -17.55 -24.72
C ARG A 88 -25.45 -17.37 -26.19
N TYR A 89 -24.49 -17.54 -27.07
CA TYR A 89 -24.64 -17.36 -28.50
C TYR A 89 -24.68 -18.70 -29.23
N LEU A 90 -24.08 -19.75 -28.69
CA LEU A 90 -23.99 -21.08 -29.29
C LEU A 90 -24.86 -22.08 -28.53
N GLN A 91 -25.60 -22.90 -29.32
CA GLN A 91 -26.24 -24.11 -28.80
C GLN A 91 -25.23 -25.26 -28.80
N LEU A 92 -24.60 -25.51 -27.64
CA LEU A 92 -23.59 -26.55 -27.52
C LEU A 92 -24.20 -27.79 -26.86
N ASN A 93 -24.06 -28.94 -27.56
CA ASN A 93 -24.53 -30.25 -27.07
C ASN A 93 -23.32 -31.03 -26.52
N GLY A 94 -23.03 -30.86 -25.25
CA GLY A 94 -21.90 -31.51 -24.54
C GLY A 94 -21.76 -31.00 -23.12
N ILE A 95 -20.88 -31.63 -22.36
CA ILE A 95 -20.53 -31.19 -21.01
C ILE A 95 -19.51 -30.05 -21.10
N LEU A 96 -19.84 -28.88 -20.59
CA LEU A 96 -19.01 -27.68 -20.72
C LEU A 96 -17.91 -27.66 -19.64
N ILE A 97 -16.70 -27.25 -20.05
CA ILE A 97 -15.55 -27.03 -19.17
C ILE A 97 -15.07 -25.60 -19.41
N ASP A 98 -15.05 -24.80 -18.34
CA ASP A 98 -14.65 -23.40 -18.43
C ASP A 98 -13.34 -23.18 -17.69
N THR A 99 -12.27 -22.91 -18.45
CA THR A 99 -10.92 -22.71 -17.91
C THR A 99 -10.77 -21.39 -17.14
N LEU A 100 -11.62 -20.39 -17.36
CA LEU A 100 -11.55 -19.11 -16.65
C LEU A 100 -11.87 -19.27 -15.16
N TYR A 101 -12.84 -20.13 -14.82
CA TYR A 101 -13.25 -20.41 -13.44
C TYR A 101 -12.26 -21.33 -12.72
N LEU A 102 -11.64 -22.26 -13.45
CA LEU A 102 -10.67 -23.19 -12.91
C LEU A 102 -9.30 -22.53 -12.62
N SER A 103 -8.90 -21.59 -13.48
CA SER A 103 -7.59 -20.99 -13.43
C SER A 103 -7.28 -20.31 -12.07
N PRO A 104 -8.14 -19.47 -11.45
CA PRO A 104 -7.89 -18.88 -10.13
C PRO A 104 -7.85 -19.92 -9.00
N LEU A 105 -8.61 -20.99 -9.11
CA LEU A 105 -8.63 -22.07 -8.13
C LEU A 105 -7.31 -22.86 -8.12
N LEU A 106 -6.76 -23.14 -9.32
CA LEU A 106 -5.61 -24.01 -9.49
C LEU A 106 -4.28 -23.24 -9.57
N PHE A 107 -4.33 -21.97 -9.92
CA PHE A 107 -3.17 -21.06 -9.99
C PHE A 107 -3.36 -19.79 -9.16
N PRO A 108 -3.63 -19.90 -7.85
CA PRO A 108 -4.00 -18.76 -7.00
C PRO A 108 -2.90 -17.69 -6.89
N LYS A 109 -1.65 -18.01 -7.24
CA LYS A 109 -0.53 -17.03 -7.26
C LYS A 109 -0.49 -16.15 -8.52
N ARG A 110 -1.31 -16.44 -9.53
CA ARG A 110 -1.36 -15.63 -10.75
C ARG A 110 -2.33 -14.46 -10.55
N PRO A 111 -1.91 -13.21 -10.72
CA PRO A 111 -2.80 -12.05 -10.56
C PRO A 111 -3.78 -11.88 -11.73
N TYR A 112 -3.49 -12.49 -12.89
CA TYR A 112 -4.29 -12.40 -14.10
C TYR A 112 -4.58 -13.78 -14.68
N HIS A 113 -5.84 -14.01 -15.09
CA HIS A 113 -6.34 -15.29 -15.59
C HIS A 113 -6.94 -15.21 -17.00
N HIS A 114 -6.76 -14.09 -17.71
CA HIS A 114 -7.13 -14.00 -19.13
C HIS A 114 -6.12 -14.75 -20.00
N LEU A 115 -6.60 -15.33 -21.11
CA LEU A 115 -5.71 -15.85 -22.14
C LEU A 115 -4.77 -14.74 -22.61
N VAL A 116 -3.48 -15.02 -22.57
CA VAL A 116 -2.46 -14.06 -23.02
C VAL A 116 -2.58 -13.97 -24.55
N LYS A 117 -3.04 -12.84 -25.05
CA LYS A 117 -2.98 -12.50 -26.48
C LYS A 117 -1.56 -12.01 -26.75
N ASP A 118 -0.66 -12.94 -27.12
CA ASP A 118 0.66 -12.58 -27.59
C ASP A 118 0.52 -11.83 -28.94
N ASP A 119 1.23 -10.69 -29.05
CA ASP A 119 1.40 -9.87 -30.25
C ASP A 119 0.22 -8.99 -30.71
N LYS A 120 -0.12 -7.99 -29.89
CA LYS A 120 -0.79 -6.78 -30.41
C LYS A 120 0.07 -5.96 -31.39
N LEU A 121 1.26 -6.44 -31.77
CA LEU A 121 2.20 -5.74 -32.64
C LEU A 121 2.12 -6.15 -34.13
N MET A 122 1.37 -7.20 -34.48
CA MET A 122 1.14 -7.62 -35.86
C MET A 122 -0.33 -7.49 -36.19
N SER A 123 -0.71 -6.41 -36.84
CA SER A 123 -2.09 -5.99 -37.12
C SER A 123 -2.93 -6.89 -38.08
N GLU A 124 -2.40 -8.01 -38.54
CA GLU A 124 -3.10 -8.88 -39.53
C GLU A 124 -3.54 -10.24 -38.97
N GLN A 125 -3.24 -10.58 -37.71
CA GLN A 125 -3.67 -11.81 -37.01
C GLN A 125 -4.56 -11.55 -35.80
N MET A 126 -5.17 -10.40 -35.71
CA MET A 126 -6.10 -10.09 -34.62
C MET A 126 -7.39 -10.90 -34.81
N ASN A 127 -7.72 -11.67 -33.75
CA ASN A 127 -8.97 -12.42 -33.59
C ASN A 127 -9.12 -13.65 -34.51
N ASN A 128 -8.22 -14.62 -34.37
CA ASN A 128 -8.47 -15.95 -34.88
C ASN A 128 -8.97 -16.87 -33.73
N PRO A 129 -10.25 -17.23 -33.69
CA PRO A 129 -10.82 -18.04 -32.60
C PRO A 129 -10.20 -19.44 -32.49
N VAL A 130 -9.55 -19.95 -33.55
CA VAL A 130 -8.82 -21.22 -33.48
C VAL A 130 -7.57 -21.10 -32.61
N ASN A 131 -6.86 -19.95 -32.64
CA ASN A 131 -5.69 -19.72 -31.77
C ASN A 131 -6.11 -19.64 -30.29
N ASP A 132 -7.28 -19.04 -30.00
CA ASP A 132 -7.80 -18.98 -28.66
C ASP A 132 -8.26 -20.37 -28.19
N CYS A 133 -8.76 -21.24 -29.07
CA CYS A 133 -8.99 -22.66 -28.80
C CYS A 133 -7.71 -23.44 -28.49
N GLU A 134 -6.59 -23.17 -29.17
CA GLU A 134 -5.30 -23.79 -28.85
C GLU A 134 -4.80 -23.40 -27.45
N LYS A 135 -4.88 -22.12 -27.12
CA LYS A 135 -4.51 -21.61 -25.79
C LYS A 135 -5.42 -22.16 -24.70
N ALA A 136 -6.73 -22.24 -24.93
CA ALA A 136 -7.67 -22.84 -23.97
C ALA A 136 -7.38 -24.34 -23.75
N LYS A 137 -6.98 -25.06 -24.81
CA LYS A 137 -6.51 -26.45 -24.72
C LYS A 137 -5.25 -26.58 -23.87
N GLU A 138 -4.23 -25.76 -24.11
CA GLU A 138 -2.99 -25.75 -23.34
C GLU A 138 -3.27 -25.45 -21.88
N LEU A 139 -4.09 -24.41 -21.59
CA LEU A 139 -4.49 -24.04 -20.24
C LEU A 139 -5.22 -25.19 -19.53
N LEU A 140 -6.17 -25.88 -20.21
CA LEU A 140 -6.85 -27.02 -19.61
C LEU A 140 -5.88 -28.15 -19.26
N MET A 141 -4.87 -28.41 -20.09
CA MET A 141 -3.86 -29.44 -19.78
C MET A 141 -3.02 -29.05 -18.55
N ASP A 142 -2.67 -27.76 -18.42
CA ASP A 142 -1.98 -27.23 -17.25
C ASP A 142 -2.87 -27.34 -16.00
N GLU A 143 -4.16 -27.06 -16.11
CA GLU A 143 -5.15 -27.17 -15.02
C GLU A 143 -5.34 -28.61 -14.57
N ILE A 144 -5.41 -29.57 -15.49
CA ILE A 144 -5.45 -31.01 -15.16
C ILE A 144 -4.17 -31.41 -14.43
N ALA A 145 -3.00 -30.94 -14.89
CA ALA A 145 -1.73 -31.22 -14.22
C ALA A 145 -1.70 -30.63 -12.80
N ALA A 146 -2.14 -29.39 -12.63
CA ALA A 146 -2.25 -28.71 -11.33
C ALA A 146 -3.23 -29.43 -10.39
N TRP A 147 -4.42 -29.83 -10.89
CA TRP A 147 -5.38 -30.63 -10.13
C TRP A 147 -4.77 -31.92 -9.60
N ASN A 148 -4.02 -32.65 -10.44
CA ASN A 148 -3.38 -33.90 -10.05
C ASN A 148 -2.23 -33.71 -9.05
N GLN A 149 -1.65 -32.52 -8.95
CA GLN A 149 -0.63 -32.15 -7.96
C GLN A 149 -1.23 -31.78 -6.59
N LEU A 150 -2.54 -31.45 -6.53
CA LEU A 150 -3.21 -31.19 -5.25
C LEU A 150 -3.21 -32.43 -4.37
N SER A 151 -3.16 -32.24 -3.04
CA SER A 151 -3.36 -33.33 -2.08
C SER A 151 -4.73 -34.00 -2.31
N GLU A 152 -4.84 -35.27 -1.96
CA GLU A 152 -6.11 -35.98 -2.04
C GLU A 152 -7.21 -35.26 -1.24
N ARG A 153 -6.86 -34.71 -0.07
CA ARG A 153 -7.77 -33.93 0.76
C ARG A 153 -8.24 -32.64 0.09
N LYS A 154 -7.32 -31.86 -0.50
CA LYS A 154 -7.70 -30.63 -1.23
C LYS A 154 -8.63 -30.95 -2.41
N ARG A 155 -8.33 -31.99 -3.19
CA ARG A 155 -9.21 -32.44 -4.26
C ARG A 155 -10.58 -32.82 -3.74
N LYS A 156 -10.66 -33.54 -2.61
CA LYS A 156 -11.93 -33.91 -1.99
C LYS A 156 -12.70 -32.69 -1.52
N ILE A 157 -12.07 -31.73 -0.84
CA ILE A 157 -12.67 -30.47 -0.40
C ILE A 157 -13.30 -29.74 -1.60
N PHE A 158 -12.51 -29.50 -2.65
CA PHE A 158 -13.02 -28.78 -3.82
C PHE A 158 -14.10 -29.56 -4.56
N THR A 159 -14.02 -30.89 -4.63
CA THR A 159 -15.07 -31.70 -5.24
C THR A 159 -16.38 -31.57 -4.48
N LEU A 160 -16.38 -31.76 -3.14
CA LEU A 160 -17.58 -31.67 -2.33
C LEU A 160 -18.26 -30.30 -2.41
N MET A 161 -17.47 -29.21 -2.47
CA MET A 161 -17.99 -27.85 -2.55
C MET A 161 -18.50 -27.48 -3.95
N LEU A 162 -17.82 -27.93 -5.01
CA LEU A 162 -17.99 -27.40 -6.35
C LEU A 162 -18.71 -28.34 -7.33
N GLN A 163 -18.97 -29.61 -6.98
CA GLN A 163 -19.57 -30.58 -7.92
C GLN A 163 -21.00 -30.24 -8.37
N ASN A 164 -21.71 -29.39 -7.61
CA ASN A 164 -23.05 -28.93 -7.94
C ASN A 164 -23.07 -27.56 -8.64
N GLU A 165 -21.92 -26.89 -8.73
CA GLU A 165 -21.75 -25.60 -9.40
C GLU A 165 -21.51 -25.82 -10.91
N GLU A 166 -22.26 -25.11 -11.74
CA GLU A 166 -22.27 -25.28 -13.20
C GLU A 166 -20.87 -25.09 -13.78
N GLU A 167 -20.14 -24.09 -13.30
CA GLU A 167 -18.83 -23.68 -13.80
C GLU A 167 -17.74 -24.74 -13.57
N PHE A 168 -17.90 -25.58 -12.56
CA PHE A 168 -16.88 -26.55 -12.14
C PHE A 168 -17.25 -28.00 -12.46
N ARG A 169 -18.55 -28.29 -12.55
CA ARG A 169 -19.08 -29.65 -12.67
C ARG A 169 -18.49 -30.39 -13.87
N GLY A 170 -18.40 -29.72 -15.03
CA GLY A 170 -17.89 -30.36 -16.24
C GLY A 170 -16.44 -30.82 -16.10
N PHE A 171 -15.60 -29.99 -15.49
CA PHE A 171 -14.20 -30.35 -15.21
C PHE A 171 -14.09 -31.51 -14.21
N LEU A 172 -14.87 -31.47 -13.11
CA LEU A 172 -14.88 -32.52 -12.11
C LEU A 172 -15.35 -33.88 -12.68
N MET A 173 -16.32 -33.86 -13.60
CA MET A 173 -16.74 -35.05 -14.37
C MET A 173 -15.60 -35.56 -15.24
N TYR A 174 -14.92 -34.66 -15.95
CA TYR A 174 -13.85 -35.00 -16.88
C TYR A 174 -12.66 -35.66 -16.18
N VAL A 175 -12.23 -35.13 -15.00
CA VAL A 175 -11.16 -35.72 -14.19
C VAL A 175 -11.62 -36.90 -13.34
N GLY A 176 -12.93 -37.24 -13.36
CA GLY A 176 -13.50 -38.37 -12.65
C GLY A 176 -13.53 -38.20 -11.14
N ALA A 177 -13.68 -36.95 -10.68
CA ALA A 177 -13.66 -36.60 -9.24
C ALA A 177 -15.06 -36.63 -8.58
N ILE A 178 -16.17 -36.63 -9.34
CA ILE A 178 -17.53 -36.56 -8.80
C ILE A 178 -17.85 -37.82 -7.98
N GLU A 179 -18.28 -37.61 -6.75
CA GLU A 179 -18.71 -38.64 -5.81
C GLU A 179 -20.25 -38.83 -5.87
N LYS A 180 -20.72 -40.08 -6.00
CA LYS A 180 -22.13 -40.39 -6.25
C LYS A 180 -23.01 -40.30 -5.02
N ASP A 181 -22.47 -40.29 -3.79
CA ASP A 181 -23.26 -40.53 -2.55
C ASP A 181 -23.07 -39.52 -1.42
N ASP A 182 -22.36 -38.42 -1.61
CA ASP A 182 -21.89 -37.61 -0.47
C ASP A 182 -22.28 -36.11 -0.49
N ALA A 183 -23.41 -35.76 -1.12
CA ALA A 183 -23.88 -34.34 -1.16
C ALA A 183 -24.27 -33.77 0.24
N THR A 184 -24.22 -34.57 1.31
CA THR A 184 -24.60 -34.17 2.66
C THR A 184 -23.45 -34.25 3.69
N ARG A 185 -22.25 -34.65 3.29
CA ARG A 185 -21.10 -34.66 4.21
C ARG A 185 -20.63 -33.27 4.54
N ASP A 186 -20.51 -33.01 5.83
CA ASP A 186 -19.92 -31.78 6.32
C ASP A 186 -18.44 -31.69 5.87
N VAL A 187 -18.16 -30.70 4.99
CA VAL A 187 -16.82 -30.45 4.47
C VAL A 187 -15.87 -29.86 5.53
N SER A 188 -16.43 -29.40 6.65
CA SER A 188 -15.70 -28.68 7.70
C SER A 188 -14.55 -29.47 8.30
N GLU A 189 -14.77 -30.77 8.57
CA GLU A 189 -13.73 -31.61 9.14
C GLU A 189 -12.52 -31.74 8.21
N PHE A 190 -12.77 -31.87 6.89
CA PHE A 190 -11.70 -31.94 5.90
C PHE A 190 -10.93 -30.61 5.80
N ILE A 191 -11.67 -29.48 5.81
CA ILE A 191 -11.06 -28.13 5.76
C ILE A 191 -10.22 -27.89 7.02
N LEU A 192 -10.77 -28.11 8.22
CA LEU A 192 -10.04 -27.92 9.47
C LEU A 192 -8.79 -28.82 9.56
N SER A 193 -8.86 -30.02 9.03
CA SER A 193 -7.71 -30.94 9.01
C SER A 193 -6.62 -30.49 8.03
N GLU A 194 -6.99 -30.05 6.81
CA GLU A 194 -6.05 -29.66 5.75
C GLU A 194 -5.43 -28.27 6.04
N TYR A 195 -6.23 -27.35 6.56
CA TYR A 195 -5.84 -25.95 6.78
C TYR A 195 -5.58 -25.60 8.26
N LYS A 196 -5.35 -26.60 9.12
CA LYS A 196 -5.20 -26.45 10.58
C LYS A 196 -4.30 -25.30 11.02
N ASN A 197 -3.20 -25.05 10.29
CA ASN A 197 -2.22 -24.03 10.63
C ASN A 197 -2.44 -22.69 9.91
N HIS A 198 -3.47 -22.58 9.09
CA HIS A 198 -3.71 -21.44 8.21
C HIS A 198 -5.04 -20.73 8.51
N ILE A 199 -5.93 -21.34 9.26
CA ILE A 199 -7.24 -20.79 9.62
C ILE A 199 -7.55 -20.98 11.11
N CYS A 200 -8.49 -20.18 11.64
CA CYS A 200 -8.99 -20.36 12.98
C CYS A 200 -9.73 -21.71 13.11
N ALA A 201 -9.41 -22.48 14.15
CA ALA A 201 -10.05 -23.79 14.40
C ALA A 201 -11.56 -23.68 14.73
N HIS A 202 -12.04 -22.50 15.13
CA HIS A 202 -13.42 -22.22 15.49
C HIS A 202 -14.16 -21.37 14.45
N ALA A 203 -13.64 -21.30 13.22
CA ALA A 203 -14.33 -20.60 12.12
C ALA A 203 -15.63 -21.34 11.75
N ASP A 204 -16.69 -20.61 11.48
CA ASP A 204 -17.99 -21.17 11.07
C ASP A 204 -17.98 -21.60 9.60
N ILE A 205 -17.23 -22.66 9.31
CA ILE A 205 -17.08 -23.21 7.96
C ILE A 205 -18.43 -23.65 7.37
N PRO A 206 -19.34 -24.31 8.12
CA PRO A 206 -20.64 -24.70 7.58
C PRO A 206 -21.44 -23.50 7.05
N ALA A 207 -21.49 -22.39 7.80
CA ALA A 207 -22.20 -21.20 7.36
C ALA A 207 -21.56 -20.59 6.08
N LEU A 208 -20.23 -20.51 6.03
CA LEU A 208 -19.51 -20.01 4.87
C LEU A 208 -19.70 -20.89 3.63
N ALA A 209 -19.65 -22.22 3.80
CA ALA A 209 -19.86 -23.17 2.71
C ALA A 209 -21.30 -23.13 2.17
N ALA A 210 -22.29 -22.95 3.04
CA ALA A 210 -23.70 -22.83 2.65
C ALA A 210 -23.99 -21.49 1.94
N GLN A 211 -23.32 -20.43 2.33
CA GLN A 211 -23.51 -19.08 1.77
C GLN A 211 -22.87 -18.91 0.40
N SER A 212 -21.62 -19.35 0.24
CA SER A 212 -20.83 -19.20 -0.99
C SER A 212 -19.79 -20.31 -1.13
N PRO A 213 -20.14 -21.48 -1.69
CA PRO A 213 -19.20 -22.58 -1.87
C PRO A 213 -18.06 -22.21 -2.82
N CYS A 214 -18.33 -21.50 -3.91
CA CYS A 214 -17.32 -21.01 -4.84
C CYS A 214 -16.39 -19.99 -4.18
N GLY A 215 -16.95 -19.02 -3.45
CA GLY A 215 -16.17 -18.02 -2.72
C GLY A 215 -15.26 -18.66 -1.67
N LEU A 216 -15.76 -19.64 -0.93
CA LEU A 216 -14.97 -20.42 0.03
C LEU A 216 -13.87 -21.23 -0.66
N ALA A 217 -14.13 -21.83 -1.82
CA ALA A 217 -13.12 -22.57 -2.57
C ALA A 217 -11.96 -21.67 -3.02
N TYR A 218 -12.27 -20.50 -3.58
CA TYR A 218 -11.23 -19.52 -3.96
C TYR A 218 -10.46 -18.98 -2.73
N ALA A 219 -11.15 -18.69 -1.63
CA ALA A 219 -10.53 -18.30 -0.38
C ALA A 219 -9.53 -19.35 0.12
N LEU A 220 -9.94 -20.63 0.15
CA LEU A 220 -9.07 -21.74 0.56
C LEU A 220 -7.91 -21.97 -0.41
N ALA A 221 -8.10 -21.75 -1.70
CA ALA A 221 -7.01 -21.84 -2.68
C ALA A 221 -5.95 -20.78 -2.42
N LEU A 222 -6.34 -19.54 -2.10
CA LEU A 222 -5.44 -18.44 -1.75
C LEU A 222 -4.72 -18.70 -0.41
N ILE A 223 -5.46 -19.08 0.64
CA ILE A 223 -4.92 -19.40 1.98
C ILE A 223 -3.97 -20.60 1.91
N GLY A 224 -4.22 -21.57 1.05
CA GLY A 224 -3.41 -22.79 0.90
C GLY A 224 -2.10 -22.60 0.16
N THR A 225 -1.74 -21.38 -0.20
CA THR A 225 -0.38 -21.10 -0.75
C THR A 225 0.61 -21.02 0.40
N ASP A 226 1.80 -21.62 0.23
CA ASP A 226 2.89 -21.51 1.21
C ASP A 226 3.50 -20.11 1.29
N ASP A 227 3.07 -19.23 0.38
CA ASP A 227 3.54 -17.87 0.21
C ASP A 227 2.37 -16.90 0.40
N TYR A 228 2.43 -16.08 1.46
CA TYR A 228 1.43 -15.04 1.70
C TYR A 228 1.49 -13.88 0.69
N GLN A 229 2.54 -13.82 -0.13
CA GLN A 229 2.71 -12.84 -1.19
C GLN A 229 1.85 -13.22 -2.40
N SER A 230 0.55 -13.06 -2.27
CA SER A 230 -0.43 -13.30 -3.33
C SER A 230 -1.52 -12.23 -3.30
N VAL A 231 -2.33 -12.18 -4.34
CA VAL A 231 -3.46 -11.25 -4.46
C VAL A 231 -4.71 -12.02 -4.87
N THR A 232 -5.85 -11.60 -4.35
CA THR A 232 -7.12 -12.06 -4.91
C THR A 232 -7.24 -11.53 -6.34
N PRO A 233 -7.32 -12.38 -7.37
CA PRO A 233 -7.38 -11.93 -8.74
C PRO A 233 -8.56 -10.98 -8.96
N GLY A 234 -8.36 -9.93 -9.74
CA GLY A 234 -9.40 -8.92 -9.99
C GLY A 234 -10.68 -9.50 -10.59
N TRP A 235 -10.54 -10.56 -11.40
CA TRP A 235 -11.68 -11.29 -11.93
C TRP A 235 -12.49 -11.98 -10.82
N VAL A 236 -11.81 -12.60 -9.84
CA VAL A 236 -12.47 -13.23 -8.66
C VAL A 236 -13.19 -12.18 -7.84
N LEU A 237 -12.54 -11.04 -7.56
CA LEU A 237 -13.16 -9.92 -6.81
C LEU A 237 -14.41 -9.38 -7.49
N PHE A 238 -14.45 -9.39 -8.81
CA PHE A 238 -15.61 -8.91 -9.56
C PHE A 238 -16.78 -9.90 -9.50
N HIS A 239 -16.52 -11.20 -9.58
CA HIS A 239 -17.56 -12.24 -9.63
C HIS A 239 -17.93 -12.80 -8.24
N TYR A 240 -16.96 -12.81 -7.32
CA TYR A 240 -17.09 -13.34 -5.95
C TYR A 240 -16.52 -12.34 -4.94
N PRO A 241 -17.14 -11.16 -4.79
CA PRO A 241 -16.62 -10.09 -3.93
C PRO A 241 -16.52 -10.48 -2.45
N GLU A 242 -17.25 -11.52 -2.03
CA GLU A 242 -17.22 -12.05 -0.67
C GLU A 242 -15.93 -12.81 -0.31
N VAL A 243 -15.08 -13.14 -1.27
CA VAL A 243 -13.83 -13.92 -1.03
C VAL A 243 -12.94 -13.23 -0.01
N GLU A 244 -12.73 -11.91 -0.10
CA GLU A 244 -11.93 -11.16 0.87
C GLU A 244 -12.54 -11.21 2.28
N HIS A 245 -13.88 -11.16 2.38
CA HIS A 245 -14.59 -11.30 3.64
C HIS A 245 -14.47 -12.71 4.22
N ILE A 246 -14.56 -13.75 3.38
CA ILE A 246 -14.39 -15.14 3.80
C ILE A 246 -12.98 -15.38 4.34
N ILE A 247 -11.95 -14.86 3.65
CA ILE A 247 -10.56 -14.93 4.14
C ILE A 247 -10.45 -14.24 5.51
N TYR A 248 -11.06 -13.06 5.65
CA TYR A 248 -11.07 -12.35 6.93
C TYR A 248 -11.70 -13.19 8.05
N MET A 249 -12.87 -13.79 7.81
CA MET A 249 -13.56 -14.63 8.79
C MET A 249 -12.76 -15.88 9.17
N LEU A 250 -12.04 -16.48 8.22
CA LEU A 250 -11.22 -17.67 8.47
C LEU A 250 -9.89 -17.36 9.17
N CYS A 251 -9.26 -16.22 8.81
CA CYS A 251 -7.86 -15.97 9.13
C CYS A 251 -7.61 -14.78 10.06
N HIS A 252 -8.59 -13.89 10.25
CA HIS A 252 -8.40 -12.66 11.03
C HIS A 252 -9.38 -12.50 12.19
N THR A 253 -10.45 -13.30 12.25
CA THR A 253 -11.39 -13.28 13.37
C THR A 253 -10.84 -14.14 14.50
N GLN A 254 -10.43 -13.49 15.60
CA GLN A 254 -9.90 -14.19 16.77
C GLN A 254 -11.03 -14.92 17.52
N CYS A 255 -10.81 -16.20 17.81
CA CYS A 255 -11.76 -16.98 18.63
C CYS A 255 -11.59 -16.69 20.13
N THR A 256 -12.68 -16.84 20.89
CA THR A 256 -12.71 -16.60 22.35
C THR A 256 -11.84 -17.57 23.13
N ASP A 257 -11.72 -18.80 22.65
CA ASP A 257 -11.01 -19.89 23.36
C ASP A 257 -9.51 -19.94 23.09
N GLY A 258 -8.99 -19.10 22.15
CA GLY A 258 -7.59 -18.98 21.85
C GLY A 258 -6.98 -20.23 21.22
N CYS A 259 -7.35 -20.56 19.98
CA CYS A 259 -6.74 -21.69 19.27
C CYS A 259 -5.26 -21.43 18.89
N GLU A 260 -4.53 -22.49 18.53
CA GLU A 260 -3.10 -22.44 18.15
C GLU A 260 -2.84 -21.44 17.03
N TYR A 261 -3.72 -21.38 16.01
CA TYR A 261 -3.61 -20.42 14.92
C TYR A 261 -3.75 -18.97 15.40
N CYS A 262 -4.81 -18.66 16.16
CA CYS A 262 -5.05 -17.30 16.66
C CYS A 262 -3.93 -16.82 17.58
N ASN A 263 -3.46 -17.67 18.49
CA ASN A 263 -2.35 -17.33 19.41
C ASN A 263 -1.03 -17.08 18.67
N ARG A 264 -0.83 -17.68 17.51
CA ARG A 264 0.38 -17.48 16.71
C ARG A 264 0.24 -16.31 15.73
N MET A 265 -0.88 -16.19 15.03
CA MET A 265 -1.02 -15.26 13.92
C MET A 265 -1.66 -13.93 14.31
N LEU A 266 -2.55 -13.92 15.31
CA LEU A 266 -3.33 -12.73 15.69
C LEU A 266 -2.94 -12.14 17.05
N ASP A 267 -2.09 -12.80 17.83
CA ASP A 267 -1.57 -12.26 19.07
C ASP A 267 -0.47 -11.22 18.81
N ILE A 268 -0.68 -9.99 19.26
CA ILE A 268 0.24 -8.87 19.02
C ILE A 268 1.58 -9.03 19.76
N HIS A 269 1.59 -9.66 20.94
CA HIS A 269 2.83 -9.89 21.71
C HIS A 269 3.69 -10.97 21.07
N HIS A 270 3.04 -12.06 20.63
CA HIS A 270 3.74 -13.09 19.87
C HIS A 270 4.37 -12.53 18.60
N ASN A 271 3.62 -11.76 17.82
CA ASN A 271 4.11 -11.16 16.58
C ASN A 271 5.13 -10.06 16.83
N LEU A 272 5.00 -9.26 17.89
CA LEU A 272 6.02 -8.27 18.30
C LEU A 272 7.39 -8.96 18.51
N LYS A 273 7.40 -10.07 19.24
CA LYS A 273 8.62 -10.83 19.50
C LYS A 273 9.16 -11.50 18.25
N GLN A 274 8.31 -12.15 17.47
CA GLN A 274 8.72 -12.91 16.27
C GLN A 274 9.21 -12.00 15.14
N LEU A 275 8.54 -10.84 14.91
CA LEU A 275 8.83 -9.97 13.79
C LEU A 275 9.91 -8.93 14.13
N PHE A 276 9.85 -8.35 15.31
CA PHE A 276 10.71 -7.23 15.67
C PHE A 276 11.73 -7.56 16.77
N GLY A 277 11.64 -8.73 17.43
CA GLY A 277 12.54 -9.15 18.48
C GLY A 277 12.33 -8.42 19.80
N TYR A 278 11.23 -7.70 19.98
CA TYR A 278 10.93 -6.98 21.20
C TYR A 278 10.08 -7.84 22.15
N ASP A 279 10.44 -7.86 23.44
CA ASP A 279 9.72 -8.62 24.46
C ASP A 279 8.47 -7.90 24.99
N ALA A 280 8.39 -6.56 24.85
CA ALA A 280 7.26 -5.77 25.31
C ALA A 280 7.08 -4.49 24.50
N PHE A 281 5.85 -4.00 24.45
CA PHE A 281 5.51 -2.67 23.93
C PHE A 281 6.03 -1.57 24.86
N ARG A 282 6.21 -0.38 24.31
CA ARG A 282 6.57 0.79 25.12
C ARG A 282 5.36 1.30 25.88
N THR A 283 5.59 1.71 27.12
CA THR A 283 4.63 2.42 27.94
C THR A 283 4.94 3.92 27.94
N TYR A 284 3.90 4.74 28.07
CA TYR A 284 4.02 6.19 28.17
C TYR A 284 3.27 6.64 29.42
N ASP A 285 3.95 7.38 30.31
CA ASP A 285 3.39 7.84 31.57
C ASP A 285 2.80 6.69 32.45
N GLY A 286 3.35 5.47 32.30
CA GLY A 286 2.88 4.25 32.93
C GLY A 286 1.72 3.53 32.22
N GLU A 287 1.17 4.10 31.14
CA GLU A 287 0.08 3.53 30.38
C GLU A 287 0.59 2.74 29.15
N PRO A 288 0.01 1.59 28.82
CA PRO A 288 0.43 0.73 27.69
C PRO A 288 -0.16 1.22 26.36
N LEU A 289 -0.02 2.53 26.05
CA LEU A 289 -0.69 3.16 24.92
C LEU A 289 -0.24 2.62 23.56
N GLN A 290 1.03 2.21 23.41
CA GLN A 290 1.50 1.62 22.16
C GLN A 290 0.85 0.26 21.91
N GLU A 291 0.73 -0.57 22.94
CA GLU A 291 0.04 -1.85 22.90
C GLU A 291 -1.44 -1.68 22.56
N GLN A 292 -2.13 -0.80 23.29
CA GLN A 292 -3.54 -0.52 23.08
C GLN A 292 -3.83 0.01 21.66
N ALA A 293 -2.98 0.91 21.14
CA ALA A 293 -3.12 1.42 19.78
C ALA A 293 -2.84 0.35 18.71
N SER A 294 -1.86 -0.53 18.93
CA SER A 294 -1.57 -1.66 18.04
C SER A 294 -2.72 -2.67 18.04
N GLN A 295 -3.27 -2.99 19.21
CA GLN A 295 -4.43 -3.88 19.31
C GLN A 295 -5.67 -3.27 18.66
N ALA A 296 -5.94 -1.99 18.88
CA ALA A 296 -7.05 -1.30 18.21
C ALA A 296 -6.91 -1.31 16.68
N ALA A 297 -5.66 -1.25 16.18
CA ALA A 297 -5.41 -1.40 14.75
C ALA A 297 -5.74 -2.81 14.27
N VAL A 298 -5.28 -3.87 14.94
CA VAL A 298 -5.61 -5.26 14.60
C VAL A 298 -7.12 -5.51 14.70
N ASP A 299 -7.80 -4.91 15.67
CA ASP A 299 -9.26 -4.98 15.81
C ASP A 299 -10.05 -4.22 14.73
N GLY A 300 -9.38 -3.68 13.70
CA GLY A 300 -10.04 -2.94 12.62
C GLY A 300 -10.57 -1.54 13.00
N LYS A 301 -10.14 -0.97 14.12
CA LYS A 301 -10.61 0.35 14.59
C LYS A 301 -9.83 1.49 13.94
N SER A 302 -10.52 2.61 13.70
CA SER A 302 -9.87 3.86 13.30
C SER A 302 -9.33 4.58 14.55
N LEU A 303 -8.11 5.12 14.45
CA LEU A 303 -7.43 5.67 15.63
C LEU A 303 -6.61 6.94 15.30
N LEU A 304 -6.35 7.72 16.35
CA LEU A 304 -5.37 8.80 16.38
C LEU A 304 -4.39 8.55 17.52
N ALA A 305 -3.12 8.32 17.18
CA ALA A 305 -2.05 8.09 18.16
C ALA A 305 -1.10 9.30 18.19
N ILE A 306 -0.92 9.86 19.38
CA ILE A 306 -0.03 10.99 19.63
C ILE A 306 1.09 10.51 20.54
N PHE A 307 2.22 10.14 19.90
CA PHE A 307 3.39 9.63 20.61
C PHE A 307 4.60 10.50 20.30
N PRO A 308 5.50 10.74 21.27
CA PRO A 308 6.65 11.60 21.09
C PRO A 308 7.56 11.12 19.94
N THR A 309 8.40 12.01 19.42
CA THR A 309 9.43 11.65 18.45
C THR A 309 10.35 10.58 19.04
N GLY A 310 10.66 9.52 18.25
CA GLY A 310 11.41 8.36 18.76
C GLY A 310 10.59 7.42 19.67
N GLY A 311 9.30 7.71 19.90
CA GLY A 311 8.40 6.91 20.73
C GLY A 311 7.91 5.60 20.10
N GLY A 312 8.34 5.22 18.90
CA GLY A 312 7.93 3.96 18.28
C GLY A 312 6.60 4.02 17.52
N LYS A 313 6.19 5.20 17.03
CA LYS A 313 5.00 5.36 16.16
C LYS A 313 4.96 4.38 15.00
N SER A 314 6.10 4.20 14.31
CA SER A 314 6.19 3.31 13.14
C SER A 314 5.84 1.87 13.48
N LEU A 315 6.31 1.35 14.60
CA LEU A 315 5.99 0.00 15.06
C LEU A 315 4.48 -0.21 15.24
N THR A 316 3.78 0.81 15.75
CA THR A 316 2.34 0.75 16.04
C THR A 316 1.48 0.49 14.81
N PHE A 317 1.93 0.86 13.61
CA PHE A 317 1.24 0.54 12.38
C PHE A 317 1.94 -0.52 11.52
N GLN A 318 3.27 -0.67 11.63
CA GLN A 318 4.00 -1.68 10.87
C GLN A 318 3.67 -3.11 11.35
N LEU A 319 3.55 -3.31 12.67
CA LEU A 319 3.20 -4.61 13.23
C LEU A 319 1.83 -5.09 12.75
N PRO A 320 0.71 -4.32 12.90
CA PRO A 320 -0.57 -4.72 12.34
C PRO A 320 -0.54 -4.93 10.83
N ALA A 321 0.16 -4.07 10.08
CA ALA A 321 0.26 -4.19 8.63
C ALA A 321 0.93 -5.49 8.18
N LEU A 322 2.01 -5.92 8.85
CA LEU A 322 2.67 -7.19 8.58
C LEU A 322 1.81 -8.39 8.99
N MET A 323 1.03 -8.27 10.07
CA MET A 323 0.06 -9.29 10.48
C MET A 323 -1.05 -9.43 9.43
N ASP A 324 -1.64 -8.32 8.98
CA ASP A 324 -2.69 -8.31 7.94
C ASP A 324 -2.16 -8.86 6.61
N GLY A 325 -0.94 -8.50 6.22
CA GLY A 325 -0.29 -9.04 5.03
C GLY A 325 -0.18 -10.57 5.06
N ARG A 326 0.20 -11.13 6.22
CA ARG A 326 0.42 -12.57 6.39
C ARG A 326 -0.87 -13.37 6.59
N THR A 327 -1.93 -12.76 7.08
CA THR A 327 -3.19 -13.46 7.40
C THR A 327 -4.23 -13.31 6.30
N ILE A 328 -4.39 -12.11 5.75
CA ILE A 328 -5.47 -11.79 4.80
C ILE A 328 -4.97 -11.19 3.48
N HIS A 329 -3.67 -11.30 3.19
CA HIS A 329 -3.04 -10.73 2.00
C HIS A 329 -3.30 -9.22 1.84
N GLY A 330 -3.50 -8.54 2.97
CA GLY A 330 -3.87 -7.13 3.05
C GLY A 330 -2.75 -6.19 2.63
N LEU A 331 -3.13 -5.06 2.03
CA LEU A 331 -2.24 -3.94 1.75
C LEU A 331 -2.55 -2.79 2.70
N THR A 332 -1.57 -2.38 3.51
CA THR A 332 -1.63 -1.14 4.28
C THR A 332 -0.98 -0.02 3.48
N VAL A 333 -1.72 1.06 3.27
CA VAL A 333 -1.25 2.25 2.55
C VAL A 333 -0.83 3.32 3.56
N VAL A 334 0.46 3.65 3.59
CA VAL A 334 1.02 4.68 4.47
C VAL A 334 1.22 5.97 3.69
N ILE A 335 0.49 7.00 4.07
CA ILE A 335 0.57 8.34 3.49
C ILE A 335 1.48 9.18 4.39
N SER A 336 2.63 9.57 3.86
CA SER A 336 3.63 10.36 4.59
C SER A 336 4.09 11.56 3.75
N PRO A 337 4.32 12.73 4.37
CA PRO A 337 4.62 13.96 3.63
C PRO A 337 6.05 14.02 3.09
N LEU A 338 6.92 13.10 3.47
CA LEU A 338 8.36 13.21 3.31
C LEU A 338 8.95 11.98 2.64
N GLN A 339 9.47 12.19 1.43
CA GLN A 339 10.00 11.11 0.59
C GLN A 339 11.24 10.45 1.20
N SER A 340 12.11 11.21 1.88
CA SER A 340 13.27 10.66 2.61
C SER A 340 12.84 9.74 3.75
N LEU A 341 11.85 10.17 4.54
CA LEU A 341 11.32 9.36 5.64
C LEU A 341 10.71 8.04 5.15
N MET A 342 9.97 8.09 4.03
CA MET A 342 9.39 6.88 3.42
C MET A 342 10.49 5.89 3.01
N LYS A 343 11.56 6.38 2.38
CA LYS A 343 12.70 5.56 2.00
C LYS A 343 13.36 4.93 3.23
N ASP A 344 13.67 5.75 4.24
CA ASP A 344 14.30 5.25 5.48
C ASP A 344 13.44 4.20 6.20
N GLN A 345 12.11 4.35 6.20
CA GLN A 345 11.20 3.34 6.77
C GLN A 345 11.26 2.03 5.99
N VAL A 346 11.30 2.08 4.67
CA VAL A 346 11.43 0.89 3.80
C VAL A 346 12.79 0.22 3.99
N ASP A 347 13.88 1.01 3.98
CA ASP A 347 15.24 0.51 4.16
C ASP A 347 15.41 -0.14 5.56
N ASN A 348 14.92 0.50 6.62
CA ASN A 348 14.94 -0.06 7.98
C ASN A 348 14.16 -1.38 8.12
N LEU A 349 13.06 -1.55 7.39
CA LEU A 349 12.34 -2.82 7.33
C LEU A 349 13.15 -3.87 6.56
N ALA A 350 13.75 -3.49 5.42
CA ALA A 350 14.60 -4.37 4.63
C ALA A 350 15.83 -4.87 5.41
N ASP A 351 16.47 -4.01 6.18
CA ASP A 351 17.61 -4.37 7.05
C ASP A 351 17.22 -5.38 8.14
N ARG A 352 15.94 -5.41 8.53
CA ARG A 352 15.36 -6.41 9.44
C ARG A 352 14.87 -7.68 8.73
N GLY A 353 15.04 -7.76 7.41
CA GLY A 353 14.63 -8.91 6.59
C GLY A 353 13.19 -8.82 6.04
N PHE A 354 12.49 -7.70 6.22
CA PHE A 354 11.16 -7.47 5.63
C PHE A 354 11.31 -6.82 4.26
N THR A 355 11.12 -7.60 3.22
CA THR A 355 11.22 -7.12 1.83
C THR A 355 9.87 -6.71 1.23
N ASP A 356 8.79 -6.85 1.96
CA ASP A 356 7.41 -6.63 1.54
C ASP A 356 6.89 -5.19 1.75
N ALA A 357 7.79 -4.26 2.09
CA ALA A 357 7.52 -2.82 2.08
C ALA A 357 8.06 -2.17 0.81
N VAL A 358 7.29 -1.27 0.22
CA VAL A 358 7.69 -0.49 -0.95
C VAL A 358 7.31 0.97 -0.81
N THR A 359 8.05 1.84 -1.51
CA THR A 359 7.66 3.25 -1.66
C THR A 359 7.46 3.58 -3.14
N ILE A 360 6.46 4.41 -3.43
CA ILE A 360 6.26 5.02 -4.74
C ILE A 360 6.24 6.54 -4.55
N ASN A 361 7.28 7.20 -5.03
CA ASN A 361 7.44 8.64 -4.88
C ASN A 361 8.03 9.28 -6.15
N GLY A 362 8.15 10.61 -6.15
CA GLY A 362 8.65 11.39 -7.30
C GLY A 362 10.16 11.30 -7.53
N LEU A 363 10.94 10.77 -6.59
CA LEU A 363 12.42 10.66 -6.70
C LEU A 363 12.86 9.33 -7.32
N LEU A 364 11.95 8.35 -7.44
CA LEU A 364 12.27 7.07 -8.07
C LEU A 364 12.48 7.25 -9.56
N ASP A 365 13.56 6.67 -10.08
CA ASP A 365 13.74 6.51 -11.51
C ASP A 365 12.63 5.65 -12.13
N PRO A 366 12.38 5.74 -13.45
CA PRO A 366 11.27 5.04 -14.09
C PRO A 366 11.31 3.52 -13.92
N ILE A 367 12.50 2.90 -13.84
CA ILE A 367 12.66 1.45 -13.70
C ILE A 367 12.29 1.03 -12.28
N SER A 368 12.87 1.67 -11.27
CA SER A 368 12.56 1.43 -9.86
C SER A 368 11.08 1.67 -9.55
N ARG A 369 10.49 2.69 -10.16
CA ARG A 369 9.06 2.97 -10.02
C ARG A 369 8.20 1.86 -10.64
N SER A 370 8.56 1.36 -11.82
CA SER A 370 7.85 0.26 -12.49
C SER A 370 7.93 -1.03 -11.66
N LEU A 371 9.10 -1.35 -11.11
CA LEU A 371 9.29 -2.51 -10.23
C LEU A 371 8.48 -2.39 -8.94
N ALA A 372 8.44 -1.21 -8.33
CA ALA A 372 7.61 -0.98 -7.14
C ALA A 372 6.12 -1.18 -7.43
N ILE A 373 5.64 -0.68 -8.58
CA ILE A 373 4.27 -0.88 -9.05
C ILE A 373 3.97 -2.38 -9.23
N GLU A 374 4.86 -3.10 -9.92
CA GLU A 374 4.71 -4.54 -10.16
C GLU A 374 4.64 -5.32 -8.84
N ARG A 375 5.51 -5.01 -7.87
CA ARG A 375 5.50 -5.64 -6.55
C ARG A 375 4.21 -5.41 -5.77
N VAL A 376 3.61 -4.23 -5.90
CA VAL A 376 2.28 -3.99 -5.29
C VAL A 376 1.21 -4.80 -6.01
N GLN A 377 1.25 -4.87 -7.33
CA GLN A 377 0.24 -5.59 -8.12
C GLN A 377 0.31 -7.11 -7.99
N SER A 378 1.52 -7.68 -7.84
CA SER A 378 1.74 -9.11 -7.66
C SER A 378 1.43 -9.63 -6.25
N GLY A 379 1.31 -8.73 -5.26
CA GLY A 379 1.14 -9.10 -3.85
C GLY A 379 2.45 -9.17 -3.06
N ASP A 380 3.60 -8.91 -3.71
CA ASP A 380 4.92 -8.91 -3.05
C ASP A 380 5.11 -7.74 -2.09
N ALA A 381 4.12 -6.85 -1.98
CA ALA A 381 4.12 -5.73 -1.05
C ALA A 381 2.88 -5.78 -0.15
N THR A 382 3.08 -5.68 1.16
CA THR A 382 2.05 -5.56 2.21
C THR A 382 1.98 -4.14 2.79
N LEU A 383 3.07 -3.37 2.67
CA LEU A 383 3.13 -1.95 3.01
C LEU A 383 3.49 -1.12 1.79
N LEU A 384 2.65 -0.13 1.49
CA LEU A 384 2.92 0.85 0.43
C LEU A 384 3.03 2.24 1.03
N TYR A 385 4.22 2.83 0.95
CA TYR A 385 4.46 4.22 1.33
C TYR A 385 4.29 5.14 0.12
N ILE A 386 3.42 6.15 0.23
CA ILE A 386 3.17 7.14 -0.81
C ILE A 386 3.08 8.56 -0.24
N ALA A 387 3.43 9.54 -1.07
CA ALA A 387 3.20 10.93 -0.74
C ALA A 387 1.72 11.32 -1.01
N PRO A 388 1.12 12.26 -0.24
CA PRO A 388 -0.29 12.61 -0.36
C PRO A 388 -0.69 13.09 -1.77
N GLU A 389 0.18 13.80 -2.48
CA GLU A 389 -0.04 14.23 -3.87
C GLU A 389 -0.18 13.06 -4.86
N MET A 390 0.38 11.90 -4.54
CA MET A 390 0.29 10.71 -5.38
C MET A 390 -1.13 10.11 -5.43
N LEU A 391 -1.97 10.41 -4.45
CA LEU A 391 -3.38 9.99 -4.45
C LEU A 391 -4.19 10.54 -5.63
N ARG A 392 -3.72 11.62 -6.27
CA ARG A 392 -4.32 12.17 -7.49
C ARG A 392 -3.95 11.38 -8.75
N SER A 393 -3.01 10.42 -8.65
CA SER A 393 -2.53 9.63 -9.78
C SER A 393 -3.50 8.49 -10.11
N LYS A 394 -3.97 8.46 -11.37
CA LYS A 394 -4.79 7.35 -11.89
C LYS A 394 -4.07 6.00 -11.83
N THR A 395 -2.75 5.99 -11.93
CA THR A 395 -1.94 4.78 -11.77
C THR A 395 -2.04 4.24 -10.35
N ILE A 396 -1.88 5.10 -9.35
CA ILE A 396 -2.02 4.71 -7.94
C ILE A 396 -3.44 4.21 -7.66
N GLU A 397 -4.46 4.94 -8.09
CA GLU A 397 -5.84 4.51 -7.93
C GLU A 397 -6.08 3.10 -8.49
N ARG A 398 -5.60 2.83 -9.72
CA ARG A 398 -5.74 1.51 -10.37
C ARG A 398 -5.04 0.39 -9.60
N ILE A 399 -3.85 0.66 -9.07
CA ILE A 399 -3.08 -0.30 -8.28
C ILE A 399 -3.84 -0.64 -6.99
N LEU A 400 -4.36 0.37 -6.29
CA LEU A 400 -5.12 0.17 -5.06
C LEU A 400 -6.44 -0.58 -5.32
N MET A 401 -7.12 -0.30 -6.43
CA MET A 401 -8.35 -1.02 -6.81
C MET A 401 -8.11 -2.52 -7.05
N ALA A 402 -6.92 -2.90 -7.49
CA ALA A 402 -6.53 -4.29 -7.71
C ALA A 402 -6.06 -5.02 -6.44
N ARG A 403 -6.03 -4.35 -5.27
CA ARG A 403 -5.53 -4.91 -4.02
C ARG A 403 -6.59 -4.87 -2.92
N HIS A 404 -6.46 -5.79 -1.96
CA HIS A 404 -7.20 -5.74 -0.70
C HIS A 404 -6.57 -4.70 0.22
N VAL A 405 -6.99 -3.43 0.11
CA VAL A 405 -6.55 -2.36 1.01
C VAL A 405 -7.28 -2.51 2.34
N VAL A 406 -6.54 -2.83 3.40
CA VAL A 406 -7.09 -3.09 4.73
C VAL A 406 -7.03 -1.90 5.65
N ARG A 407 -6.13 -0.93 5.38
CA ARG A 407 -5.96 0.25 6.23
C ARG A 407 -5.26 1.39 5.49
N PHE A 408 -5.68 2.62 5.79
CA PHE A 408 -4.91 3.82 5.47
C PHE A 408 -4.23 4.34 6.74
N VAL A 409 -2.92 4.48 6.70
CA VAL A 409 -2.12 5.09 7.75
C VAL A 409 -1.73 6.49 7.31
N ILE A 410 -1.99 7.47 8.13
CA ILE A 410 -1.66 8.88 7.89
C ILE A 410 -0.59 9.29 8.89
N ASP A 411 0.64 9.37 8.42
CA ASP A 411 1.76 9.85 9.20
C ASP A 411 1.80 11.37 9.21
N GLU A 412 2.36 11.97 10.26
CA GLU A 412 2.42 13.41 10.51
C GLU A 412 1.04 14.10 10.34
N ALA A 413 0.01 13.50 10.95
CA ALA A 413 -1.38 13.95 10.80
C ALA A 413 -1.64 15.41 11.23
N HIS A 414 -0.70 16.05 11.95
CA HIS A 414 -0.78 17.49 12.23
C HIS A 414 -0.82 18.36 10.96
N CYS A 415 -0.38 17.83 9.80
CA CYS A 415 -0.47 18.50 8.50
C CYS A 415 -1.91 18.79 8.03
N PHE A 416 -2.93 18.18 8.64
CA PHE A 416 -4.35 18.51 8.35
C PHE A 416 -4.79 19.87 8.85
N SER A 417 -4.17 20.37 9.92
CA SER A 417 -4.64 21.57 10.57
C SER A 417 -3.89 22.80 10.11
N ALA A 418 -4.63 23.85 9.72
CA ALA A 418 -4.06 25.16 9.44
C ALA A 418 -3.39 25.80 10.67
N TRP A 419 -3.67 25.30 11.87
CA TRP A 419 -3.01 25.67 13.12
C TRP A 419 -1.76 24.82 13.39
N GLY A 420 -1.56 23.74 12.61
CA GLY A 420 -0.29 23.02 12.49
C GLY A 420 0.65 23.79 11.56
N GLN A 421 1.93 23.82 11.86
CA GLN A 421 2.87 24.67 11.10
C GLN A 421 3.28 24.08 9.74
N ASP A 422 3.14 22.78 9.57
CA ASP A 422 3.39 22.08 8.31
C ASP A 422 2.09 21.76 7.55
N PHE A 423 1.11 22.68 7.61
CA PHE A 423 -0.13 22.53 6.87
C PHE A 423 0.14 22.25 5.39
N ARG A 424 -0.41 21.13 4.91
CA ARG A 424 -0.27 20.70 3.51
C ARG A 424 -1.64 20.50 2.90
N VAL A 425 -1.88 21.26 1.85
CA VAL A 425 -3.16 21.23 1.12
C VAL A 425 -3.50 19.81 0.63
N ASP A 426 -2.50 19.04 0.21
CA ASP A 426 -2.73 17.68 -0.29
C ASP A 426 -3.26 16.71 0.78
N TYR A 427 -3.06 17.00 2.07
CA TYR A 427 -3.68 16.25 3.17
C TYR A 427 -5.21 16.39 3.18
N LEU A 428 -5.72 17.54 2.79
CA LEU A 428 -7.18 17.79 2.74
C LEU A 428 -7.88 16.96 1.64
N TYR A 429 -7.13 16.36 0.73
CA TYR A 429 -7.67 15.47 -0.30
C TYR A 429 -7.83 14.02 0.18
N ILE A 430 -7.11 13.60 1.23
CA ILE A 430 -7.02 12.20 1.67
C ILE A 430 -8.40 11.62 1.99
N GLY A 431 -9.21 12.30 2.80
CA GLY A 431 -10.54 11.82 3.20
C GLY A 431 -11.50 11.71 2.02
N LYS A 432 -11.48 12.69 1.11
CA LYS A 432 -12.24 12.64 -0.14
C LYS A 432 -11.83 11.43 -0.98
N PHE A 433 -10.52 11.22 -1.16
CA PHE A 433 -9.99 10.07 -1.90
C PHE A 433 -10.44 8.73 -1.29
N ILE A 434 -10.29 8.56 0.02
CA ILE A 434 -10.68 7.31 0.70
C ILE A 434 -12.18 7.06 0.52
N LYS A 435 -13.03 8.08 0.63
CA LYS A 435 -14.46 7.96 0.40
C LYS A 435 -14.77 7.52 -1.03
N GLU A 436 -14.25 8.23 -2.02
CA GLU A 436 -14.46 7.89 -3.44
C GLU A 436 -13.92 6.51 -3.81
N TYR A 437 -12.77 6.11 -3.24
CA TYR A 437 -12.19 4.78 -3.41
C TYR A 437 -13.12 3.68 -2.90
N GLN A 438 -13.67 3.84 -1.69
CA GLN A 438 -14.61 2.89 -1.10
C GLN A 438 -15.92 2.80 -1.89
N GLU A 439 -16.48 3.95 -2.32
CA GLU A 439 -17.68 3.99 -3.15
C GLU A 439 -17.50 3.25 -4.48
N ARG A 440 -16.32 3.33 -5.09
CA ARG A 440 -16.00 2.61 -6.34
C ARG A 440 -15.76 1.13 -6.11
N LYS A 441 -15.06 0.76 -5.03
CA LYS A 441 -14.69 -0.63 -4.75
C LYS A 441 -15.88 -1.45 -4.24
N PHE A 442 -16.67 -0.90 -3.32
CA PHE A 442 -17.74 -1.62 -2.61
C PHE A 442 -19.15 -1.19 -3.03
N GLY A 443 -19.27 -0.20 -3.89
CA GLY A 443 -20.55 0.41 -4.30
C GLY A 443 -21.02 1.50 -3.31
N LYS A 444 -21.77 2.46 -3.82
CA LYS A 444 -22.26 3.60 -3.04
C LYS A 444 -23.14 3.20 -1.85
N ASP A 445 -23.90 2.12 -1.98
CA ASP A 445 -24.81 1.64 -0.94
C ASP A 445 -24.08 0.90 0.20
N ALA A 446 -22.82 0.52 0.02
CA ALA A 446 -22.07 -0.21 1.03
C ALA A 446 -21.82 0.63 2.29
N MET A 447 -21.45 1.90 2.13
CA MET A 447 -21.29 2.84 3.25
C MET A 447 -22.63 3.13 3.96
N VAL A 448 -23.73 3.22 3.20
CA VAL A 448 -25.07 3.40 3.77
C VAL A 448 -25.45 2.21 4.65
N ARG A 449 -25.19 0.98 4.18
CA ARG A 449 -25.40 -0.26 4.95
C ARG A 449 -24.53 -0.31 6.20
N ASN A 450 -23.35 0.27 6.19
CA ASN A 450 -22.48 0.41 7.35
C ASN A 450 -22.77 1.68 8.19
N HIS A 451 -24.01 2.15 8.22
CA HIS A 451 -24.45 3.32 9.00
C HIS A 451 -23.66 4.60 8.69
N GLY A 452 -23.13 4.74 7.47
CA GLY A 452 -22.33 5.87 7.02
C GLY A 452 -20.88 5.90 7.51
N GLN A 453 -20.43 4.85 8.20
CA GLN A 453 -19.06 4.74 8.67
C GLN A 453 -18.13 4.19 7.58
N THR A 454 -16.83 4.49 7.71
CA THR A 454 -15.81 3.94 6.81
C THR A 454 -15.78 2.40 6.86
N LEU A 455 -15.58 1.79 5.70
CA LEU A 455 -15.36 0.33 5.57
C LEU A 455 -13.88 -0.03 5.74
N ILE A 456 -12.99 0.91 5.42
CA ILE A 456 -11.54 0.74 5.59
C ILE A 456 -11.11 1.68 6.71
N PRO A 457 -10.57 1.15 7.83
CA PRO A 457 -10.15 1.95 8.96
C PRO A 457 -8.97 2.86 8.62
N VAL A 458 -8.88 3.97 9.34
CA VAL A 458 -7.77 4.92 9.24
C VAL A 458 -7.00 4.99 10.55
N SER A 459 -5.66 5.10 10.46
CA SER A 459 -4.78 5.29 11.61
C SER A 459 -3.96 6.56 11.42
N CYS A 460 -4.18 7.54 12.24
CA CYS A 460 -3.48 8.83 12.20
C CYS A 460 -2.38 8.85 13.27
N PHE A 461 -1.19 9.30 12.88
CA PHE A 461 -0.03 9.40 13.77
C PHE A 461 0.57 10.80 13.75
N THR A 462 0.91 11.32 14.92
CA THR A 462 1.65 12.57 15.04
C THR A 462 2.52 12.57 16.30
N ALA A 463 3.60 13.35 16.30
CA ALA A 463 4.46 13.49 17.48
C ALA A 463 3.93 14.52 18.47
N THR A 464 3.27 15.53 17.97
CA THR A 464 2.76 16.66 18.75
C THR A 464 1.39 17.06 18.22
N ALA A 465 0.47 17.35 19.10
CA ALA A 465 -0.79 17.96 18.70
C ALA A 465 -1.35 18.83 19.83
N LYS A 466 -1.57 20.11 19.51
CA LYS A 466 -2.41 20.98 20.34
C LYS A 466 -3.85 20.47 20.32
N GLN A 467 -4.61 20.72 21.35
CA GLN A 467 -6.02 20.31 21.43
C GLN A 467 -6.83 20.70 20.19
N LYS A 468 -6.57 21.88 19.62
CA LYS A 468 -7.22 22.34 18.39
C LYS A 468 -6.85 21.48 17.18
N VAL A 469 -5.58 21.06 17.04
CA VAL A 469 -5.13 20.17 15.96
C VAL A 469 -5.78 18.80 16.07
N VAL A 470 -5.87 18.25 17.29
CA VAL A 470 -6.58 16.98 17.55
C VAL A 470 -8.03 17.08 17.13
N GLN A 471 -8.71 18.17 17.50
CA GLN A 471 -10.10 18.41 17.12
C GLN A 471 -10.26 18.50 15.61
N ASP A 472 -9.41 19.28 14.92
CA ASP A 472 -9.46 19.44 13.47
C ASP A 472 -9.29 18.10 12.73
N ILE A 473 -8.39 17.23 13.21
CA ILE A 473 -8.19 15.87 12.64
C ILE A 473 -9.46 15.01 12.84
N CYS A 474 -9.99 14.98 14.06
CA CYS A 474 -11.19 14.20 14.39
C CYS A 474 -12.40 14.67 13.57
N ASP A 475 -12.64 16.00 13.51
CA ASP A 475 -13.74 16.60 12.77
C ASP A 475 -13.62 16.31 11.26
N TYR A 476 -12.39 16.35 10.73
CA TYR A 476 -12.12 16.05 9.32
C TYR A 476 -12.52 14.62 8.95
N PHE A 477 -12.08 13.60 9.70
CA PHE A 477 -12.43 12.21 9.41
C PHE A 477 -13.89 11.90 9.74
N LYS A 478 -14.48 12.56 10.74
CA LYS A 478 -15.91 12.47 10.98
C LYS A 478 -16.72 13.01 9.81
N HIS A 479 -16.31 14.14 9.24
CA HIS A 479 -16.98 14.74 8.08
C HIS A 479 -16.89 13.87 6.82
N TRP A 480 -15.69 13.41 6.45
CA TRP A 480 -15.48 12.68 5.19
C TRP A 480 -15.89 11.22 5.27
N LEU A 481 -15.63 10.55 6.38
CA LEU A 481 -15.72 9.09 6.50
C LEU A 481 -16.75 8.64 7.54
N GLY A 482 -17.44 9.57 8.21
CA GLY A 482 -18.43 9.25 9.25
C GLY A 482 -17.84 8.51 10.45
N THR A 483 -16.50 8.47 10.61
CA THR A 483 -15.82 7.68 11.63
C THR A 483 -15.31 8.54 12.79
N ASP A 484 -15.43 8.00 13.99
CA ASP A 484 -14.80 8.55 15.19
C ASP A 484 -13.46 7.87 15.40
N LEU A 485 -12.40 8.68 15.61
CA LEU A 485 -11.05 8.15 15.87
C LEU A 485 -10.89 7.85 17.36
N GLN A 486 -10.45 6.63 17.69
CA GLN A 486 -10.05 6.30 19.05
C GLN A 486 -8.72 6.99 19.38
N LEU A 487 -8.71 7.82 20.42
CA LEU A 487 -7.55 8.64 20.78
C LEU A 487 -6.62 7.88 21.73
N PHE A 488 -5.35 7.81 21.38
CA PHE A 488 -4.24 7.33 22.22
C PHE A 488 -3.21 8.44 22.31
N ALA A 489 -3.23 9.21 23.38
CA ALA A 489 -2.37 10.37 23.56
C ALA A 489 -1.50 10.23 24.80
N SER A 490 -0.18 10.25 24.60
CA SER A 490 0.78 10.37 25.68
C SER A 490 1.06 11.85 25.97
N SER A 491 1.51 12.15 27.21
CA SER A 491 2.16 13.42 27.43
C SER A 491 3.42 13.50 26.56
N ALA A 492 3.65 14.64 25.92
CA ALA A 492 4.84 14.85 25.09
C ALA A 492 6.16 14.92 25.91
N SER A 493 6.09 14.70 27.21
CA SER A 493 7.19 14.87 28.15
C SER A 493 8.14 13.67 28.08
N ARG A 494 9.36 13.95 27.65
CA ARG A 494 10.48 13.00 27.69
C ARG A 494 11.35 13.32 28.88
N THR A 495 11.31 12.47 29.90
CA THR A 495 12.00 12.68 31.20
C THR A 495 13.53 12.62 31.10
N ASN A 496 14.05 11.98 30.05
CA ASN A 496 15.49 11.87 29.79
C ASN A 496 16.07 13.05 28.96
N LEU A 497 15.24 14.06 28.60
CA LEU A 497 15.69 15.28 27.93
C LEU A 497 15.73 16.46 28.91
N HIS A 498 16.88 17.12 29.01
CA HIS A 498 17.07 18.31 29.83
C HIS A 498 17.10 19.55 28.95
N TYR A 499 16.05 20.37 29.02
CA TYR A 499 15.89 21.58 28.23
C TYR A 499 16.48 22.80 28.97
N SER A 500 17.24 23.63 28.25
CA SER A 500 17.80 24.88 28.73
C SER A 500 17.72 25.98 27.66
N VAL A 501 17.26 27.15 28.06
CA VAL A 501 17.17 28.32 27.18
C VAL A 501 18.15 29.36 27.69
N ILE A 502 19.08 29.84 26.86
CA ILE A 502 20.14 30.76 27.27
C ILE A 502 20.07 32.02 26.40
N HIS A 503 19.86 33.15 27.03
CA HIS A 503 19.96 34.47 26.39
C HIS A 503 21.41 34.89 26.25
N VAL A 504 21.78 35.48 25.11
CA VAL A 504 23.13 35.91 24.79
C VAL A 504 23.11 37.27 24.12
N ASP A 505 23.92 38.19 24.57
CA ASP A 505 23.90 39.59 24.16
C ASP A 505 24.42 39.84 22.71
N SER A 506 25.20 38.93 22.15
CA SER A 506 25.79 39.09 20.80
C SER A 506 26.10 37.77 20.11
N ASP A 507 26.15 37.76 18.78
CA ASP A 507 26.51 36.57 17.96
C ASP A 507 27.94 36.06 18.26
N GLY A 508 28.88 36.93 18.66
CA GLY A 508 30.22 36.53 19.10
C GLY A 508 30.20 35.75 20.40
N ASN A 509 29.46 36.21 21.39
CA ASN A 509 29.28 35.52 22.65
C ASN A 509 28.51 34.21 22.47
N LYS A 510 27.54 34.19 21.55
CA LYS A 510 26.78 33.02 21.20
C LYS A 510 27.65 31.89 20.62
N TYR A 511 28.62 32.25 19.76
CA TYR A 511 29.59 31.29 19.25
C TYR A 511 30.54 30.76 20.33
N ASN A 512 31.05 31.62 21.21
CA ASN A 512 31.92 31.21 22.29
C ASN A 512 31.20 30.23 23.26
N LEU A 513 29.92 30.50 23.54
CA LEU A 513 29.10 29.59 24.33
C LEU A 513 28.86 28.26 23.63
N LEU A 514 28.50 28.29 22.32
CA LEU A 514 28.35 27.08 21.53
C LEU A 514 29.61 26.22 21.61
N ARG A 515 30.79 26.83 21.38
CA ARG A 515 32.07 26.15 21.40
C ARG A 515 32.31 25.49 22.78
N SER A 516 32.09 26.22 23.87
CA SER A 516 32.23 25.69 25.23
C SER A 516 31.30 24.49 25.47
N LEU A 517 30.05 24.57 25.04
CA LEU A 517 29.07 23.46 25.22
C LEU A 517 29.51 22.21 24.44
N VAL A 518 30.01 22.39 23.22
CA VAL A 518 30.46 21.29 22.37
C VAL A 518 31.79 20.68 22.83
N GLU A 519 32.72 21.50 23.34
CA GLU A 519 33.98 21.03 23.93
C GLU A 519 33.77 20.21 25.23
N GLN A 520 32.76 20.57 26.00
CA GLN A 520 32.40 19.84 27.23
C GLN A 520 31.62 18.53 26.99
N ALA A 521 31.07 18.38 25.79
CA ALA A 521 30.26 17.22 25.42
C ALA A 521 31.08 16.22 24.59
N ASP A 522 31.19 14.98 25.10
CA ASP A 522 31.84 13.87 24.36
C ASP A 522 30.80 12.90 23.82
N CYS A 523 29.85 13.43 23.04
CA CYS A 523 28.75 12.67 22.47
C CYS A 523 28.38 13.21 21.08
N PRO A 524 27.72 12.41 20.23
CA PRO A 524 27.14 12.88 18.97
C PRO A 524 26.24 14.08 19.21
N THR A 525 26.47 15.15 18.43
CA THR A 525 25.83 16.46 18.64
C THR A 525 25.21 16.98 17.35
N ILE A 526 23.99 17.50 17.44
CA ILE A 526 23.30 18.17 16.35
C ILE A 526 23.16 19.67 16.68
N ILE A 527 23.57 20.54 15.77
CA ILE A 527 23.45 21.99 15.90
C ILE A 527 22.47 22.49 14.82
N TYR A 528 21.32 23.03 15.24
CA TYR A 528 20.34 23.58 14.33
C TYR A 528 20.52 25.06 14.08
N VAL A 529 20.42 25.43 12.80
CA VAL A 529 20.45 26.81 12.28
C VAL A 529 19.33 27.06 11.29
N SER A 530 18.83 28.27 11.20
CA SER A 530 17.70 28.65 10.36
C SER A 530 18.02 28.78 8.85
N ARG A 531 19.28 29.01 8.47
CA ARG A 531 19.68 29.32 7.08
C ARG A 531 20.68 28.31 6.51
N THR A 532 20.47 27.91 5.26
CA THR A 532 21.34 26.97 4.55
C THR A 532 22.82 27.43 4.46
N LYS A 533 23.06 28.73 4.26
CA LYS A 533 24.43 29.29 4.23
C LYS A 533 25.10 29.13 5.58
N ARG A 534 24.38 29.35 6.67
CA ARG A 534 24.94 29.30 8.05
C ARG A 534 25.38 27.89 8.44
N THR A 535 24.81 26.81 7.85
CA THR A 535 25.28 25.44 8.10
C THR A 535 26.74 25.28 7.71
N ARG A 536 27.12 25.76 6.52
CA ARG A 536 28.49 25.67 6.05
C ARG A 536 29.44 26.61 6.80
N GLU A 537 29.04 27.85 7.04
CA GLU A 537 29.83 28.84 7.76
C GLU A 537 30.16 28.37 9.19
N LEU A 538 29.19 27.87 9.92
CA LEU A 538 29.37 27.43 11.29
C LEU A 538 30.16 26.12 11.38
N ALA A 539 29.91 25.15 10.49
CA ALA A 539 30.69 23.91 10.43
C ALA A 539 32.16 24.19 10.09
N GLN A 540 32.47 25.09 9.13
CA GLN A 540 33.82 25.49 8.80
C GLN A 540 34.50 26.22 9.97
N LYS A 541 33.76 27.06 10.71
CA LYS A 541 34.31 27.80 11.86
C LYS A 541 34.70 26.85 12.97
N LEU A 542 33.83 25.88 13.31
CA LEU A 542 34.12 24.82 14.29
C LEU A 542 35.35 23.99 13.85
N THR A 543 35.42 23.60 12.59
CA THR A 543 36.54 22.82 12.06
C THR A 543 37.88 23.61 12.12
N ARG A 544 37.88 24.92 11.85
CA ARG A 544 39.06 25.78 12.03
C ARG A 544 39.51 25.83 13.49
N ASP A 545 38.59 25.79 14.44
CA ASP A 545 38.88 25.76 15.87
C ASP A 545 39.24 24.34 16.37
N GLY A 546 39.44 23.37 15.47
CA GLY A 546 39.83 21.99 15.78
C GLY A 546 38.70 21.05 16.14
N ILE A 547 37.45 21.47 15.97
CA ILE A 547 36.27 20.69 16.26
C ILE A 547 35.67 20.20 14.94
N SER A 548 35.83 18.93 14.62
CA SER A 548 35.32 18.35 13.35
C SER A 548 33.78 18.40 13.28
N ALA A 549 33.26 19.12 12.29
CA ALA A 549 31.84 19.29 12.06
C ALA A 549 31.52 19.30 10.57
N LEU A 550 30.41 18.68 10.15
CA LEU A 550 29.91 18.67 8.79
C LEU A 550 28.57 19.43 8.64
N PRO A 551 28.35 20.12 7.50
CA PRO A 551 27.09 20.79 7.24
C PRO A 551 26.04 19.82 6.68
N TYR A 552 24.76 20.13 6.92
CA TYR A 552 23.63 19.44 6.28
C TYR A 552 22.47 20.41 6.02
N ASN A 553 22.00 20.50 4.78
CA ASN A 553 20.82 21.32 4.45
C ASN A 553 20.13 20.87 3.17
N GLY A 554 18.91 21.33 2.95
CA GLY A 554 18.07 20.92 1.83
C GLY A 554 18.62 21.24 0.43
N LYS A 555 19.49 22.25 0.30
CA LYS A 555 20.05 22.72 -0.98
C LYS A 555 21.40 22.09 -1.35
N MET A 556 21.90 21.14 -0.54
CA MET A 556 23.13 20.39 -0.87
C MET A 556 22.86 19.34 -1.93
N ASP A 557 23.92 18.97 -2.68
CA ASP A 557 23.85 17.84 -3.61
C ASP A 557 23.51 16.54 -2.89
N ALA A 558 22.84 15.63 -3.59
CA ALA A 558 22.39 14.36 -3.01
C ALA A 558 23.56 13.53 -2.45
N ASP A 559 24.66 13.44 -3.20
CA ASP A 559 25.84 12.68 -2.78
C ASP A 559 26.52 13.29 -1.54
N GLU A 560 26.61 14.62 -1.47
CA GLU A 560 27.15 15.33 -0.32
C GLU A 560 26.28 15.13 0.93
N LYS A 561 24.92 15.13 0.77
CA LYS A 561 23.99 14.84 1.86
C LYS A 561 24.18 13.43 2.42
N ILE A 562 24.21 12.43 1.53
CA ILE A 562 24.41 11.03 1.90
C ILE A 562 25.75 10.88 2.63
N HIS A 563 26.83 11.41 2.06
CA HIS A 563 28.17 11.33 2.65
C HIS A 563 28.21 11.93 4.07
N ASN A 564 27.65 13.12 4.26
CA ASN A 564 27.69 13.81 5.55
C ASN A 564 26.78 13.13 6.58
N GLN A 565 25.65 12.60 6.16
CA GLN A 565 24.76 11.80 7.01
C GLN A 565 25.44 10.50 7.43
N ASP A 566 26.02 9.75 6.49
CA ASP A 566 26.71 8.48 6.79
C ASP A 566 27.91 8.68 7.69
N ALA A 567 28.66 9.78 7.51
CA ALA A 567 29.78 10.12 8.39
C ALA A 567 29.33 10.39 9.83
N PHE A 568 28.19 11.03 10.03
CA PHE A 568 27.60 11.26 11.33
C PHE A 568 26.99 9.98 11.94
N MET A 569 26.28 9.18 11.14
CA MET A 569 25.68 7.93 11.58
C MET A 569 26.73 6.89 12.00
N SER A 570 27.88 6.85 11.30
CA SER A 570 29.00 5.93 11.56
C SER A 570 30.05 6.46 12.55
N ASP A 571 29.78 7.54 13.28
CA ASP A 571 30.67 8.19 14.25
C ASP A 571 32.01 8.67 13.69
N LYS A 572 32.15 8.77 12.36
CA LYS A 572 33.35 9.39 11.73
C LYS A 572 33.42 10.89 12.01
N VAL A 573 32.27 11.52 12.19
CA VAL A 573 32.15 12.93 12.58
C VAL A 573 31.14 13.03 13.71
N ARG A 574 31.56 13.69 14.80
CA ARG A 574 30.75 13.81 16.01
C ARG A 574 29.67 14.88 15.92
N ILE A 575 29.84 15.89 15.06
CA ILE A 575 28.99 17.08 15.02
C ILE A 575 28.43 17.28 13.62
N ILE A 576 27.11 17.49 13.56
CA ILE A 576 26.46 17.96 12.35
C ILE A 576 25.82 19.32 12.58
N VAL A 577 26.05 20.27 11.67
CA VAL A 577 25.40 21.58 11.67
C VAL A 577 24.34 21.59 10.59
N ALA A 578 23.08 21.69 10.98
CA ALA A 578 21.97 21.38 10.11
C ALA A 578 20.86 22.45 10.12
N THR A 579 20.09 22.50 9.05
CA THR A 579 18.74 23.09 9.07
C THR A 579 17.73 22.02 9.50
N SER A 580 16.45 22.38 9.65
CA SER A 580 15.34 21.45 9.88
C SER A 580 15.29 20.29 8.87
N ALA A 581 15.94 20.43 7.69
CA ALA A 581 16.08 19.35 6.71
C ALA A 581 16.87 18.13 7.25
N PHE A 582 17.73 18.30 8.25
CA PHE A 582 18.38 17.21 8.97
C PHE A 582 17.51 16.80 10.13
N GLY A 583 16.53 16.12 9.84
CA GLY A 583 15.62 15.85 10.92
C GLY A 583 14.76 14.65 10.60
N MET A 584 14.30 14.57 9.43
CA MET A 584 13.37 13.55 9.01
C MET A 584 14.18 12.38 8.45
N GLY A 585 14.06 11.21 9.11
CA GLY A 585 14.77 9.99 8.70
C GLY A 585 16.09 9.69 9.43
N VAL A 586 16.62 10.57 10.26
CA VAL A 586 17.83 10.27 11.03
C VAL A 586 17.48 9.57 12.33
N ASP A 587 17.79 8.28 12.44
CA ASP A 587 17.53 7.44 13.61
C ASP A 587 18.85 7.02 14.30
N LYS A 588 19.54 7.99 14.93
CA LYS A 588 20.73 7.76 15.74
C LYS A 588 20.34 7.78 17.22
N SER A 589 20.55 6.66 17.91
CA SER A 589 20.07 6.45 19.29
C SER A 589 20.86 7.20 20.35
N ASP A 590 22.14 7.47 20.09
CA ASP A 590 23.15 7.95 21.03
C ASP A 590 23.43 9.47 20.97
N VAL A 591 22.58 10.25 20.31
CA VAL A 591 22.70 11.71 20.29
C VAL A 591 22.49 12.27 21.71
N GLY A 592 23.55 12.74 22.33
CA GLY A 592 23.51 13.26 23.72
C GLY A 592 23.31 14.77 23.81
N LEU A 593 23.49 15.51 22.70
CA LEU A 593 23.40 16.97 22.71
C LEU A 593 22.73 17.51 21.46
N VAL A 594 21.71 18.34 21.65
CA VAL A 594 21.09 19.14 20.59
C VAL A 594 21.15 20.60 20.96
N ILE A 595 21.67 21.44 20.06
CA ILE A 595 21.80 22.88 20.26
C ILE A 595 21.08 23.61 19.14
N HIS A 596 20.07 24.40 19.49
CA HIS A 596 19.46 25.37 18.60
C HIS A 596 20.27 26.66 18.67
N TYR A 597 21.17 26.83 17.69
CA TYR A 597 21.94 28.05 17.55
C TYR A 597 21.08 29.19 17.03
N ASP A 598 20.10 28.90 16.20
CA ASP A 598 19.00 29.78 15.84
C ASP A 598 17.69 29.20 16.41
N ILE A 599 16.72 30.06 16.73
CA ILE A 599 15.41 29.65 17.24
C ILE A 599 14.68 28.87 16.14
N SER A 600 14.04 27.77 16.51
CA SER A 600 13.16 27.00 15.61
C SER A 600 11.94 27.82 15.21
N ASP A 601 11.40 27.54 14.03
CA ASP A 601 10.24 28.24 13.49
C ASP A 601 8.99 28.07 14.37
N SER A 602 8.94 27.02 15.20
CA SER A 602 7.87 26.73 16.12
C SER A 602 8.29 25.88 17.31
N LEU A 603 7.40 25.81 18.29
CA LEU A 603 7.53 24.90 19.41
C LEU A 603 7.46 23.43 18.95
N GLU A 604 6.61 23.13 17.99
CA GLU A 604 6.47 21.79 17.41
C GLU A 604 7.76 21.36 16.71
N ASN A 605 8.33 22.20 15.84
CA ASN A 605 9.61 21.95 15.19
C ASN A 605 10.73 21.79 16.23
N TYR A 606 10.74 22.66 17.23
CA TYR A 606 11.69 22.56 18.33
C TYR A 606 11.61 21.20 19.06
N VAL A 607 10.40 20.75 19.40
CA VAL A 607 10.18 19.45 20.07
C VAL A 607 10.61 18.29 19.16
N GLN A 608 10.35 18.35 17.86
CA GLN A 608 10.80 17.33 16.91
C GLN A 608 12.33 17.31 16.76
N GLU A 609 12.96 18.47 16.67
CA GLU A 609 14.41 18.65 16.53
C GLU A 609 15.14 18.27 17.81
N ALA A 610 14.70 18.76 18.96
CA ALA A 610 15.23 18.39 20.27
C ALA A 610 14.98 16.90 20.61
N GLY A 611 13.85 16.36 20.17
CA GLY A 611 13.46 14.96 20.35
C GLY A 611 14.37 13.94 19.65
N ARG A 612 15.34 14.39 18.84
CA ARG A 612 16.39 13.52 18.28
C ARG A 612 17.44 13.14 19.29
N ALA A 613 17.61 13.96 20.33
CA ALA A 613 18.45 13.63 21.46
C ALA A 613 17.83 12.49 22.29
N GLY A 614 18.69 11.66 22.90
CA GLY A 614 18.30 10.66 23.88
C GLY A 614 17.22 9.68 23.37
N ARG A 615 17.31 9.20 22.15
CA ARG A 615 16.38 8.17 21.65
C ARG A 615 16.51 6.85 22.41
N ASP A 616 17.72 6.55 22.88
CA ASP A 616 17.90 5.58 23.95
C ASP A 616 17.33 6.19 25.26
N PRO A 617 16.31 5.59 25.87
CA PRO A 617 15.71 6.11 27.11
C PRO A 617 16.67 6.12 28.30
N HIS A 618 17.76 5.36 28.24
CA HIS A 618 18.79 5.33 29.27
C HIS A 618 19.82 6.48 29.13
N LEU A 619 19.83 7.17 27.97
CA LEU A 619 20.70 8.30 27.72
C LEU A 619 20.05 9.60 28.18
N ASN A 620 20.62 10.24 29.19
CA ASN A 620 20.26 11.60 29.58
C ASN A 620 20.87 12.61 28.61
N ALA A 621 20.04 13.23 27.81
CA ALA A 621 20.46 14.14 26.75
C ALA A 621 20.14 15.61 27.09
N LYS A 622 20.98 16.53 26.60
CA LYS A 622 20.83 17.97 26.83
C LYS A 622 20.36 18.67 25.55
N CYS A 623 19.40 19.57 25.70
CA CYS A 623 18.84 20.37 24.63
C CYS A 623 18.95 21.86 24.97
N TYR A 624 19.73 22.60 24.20
CA TYR A 624 19.95 24.02 24.44
C TYR A 624 19.30 24.86 23.33
N VAL A 625 18.70 25.99 23.71
CA VAL A 625 18.33 27.07 22.78
C VAL A 625 19.18 28.28 23.13
N LEU A 626 19.96 28.75 22.16
CA LEU A 626 20.76 29.96 22.28
C LEU A 626 20.07 31.08 21.49
N TYR A 627 19.68 32.17 22.12
CA TYR A 627 18.99 33.24 21.43
C TYR A 627 19.47 34.63 21.84
N SER A 628 19.29 35.57 20.94
CA SER A 628 19.47 37.01 21.16
C SER A 628 18.18 37.75 20.79
N ASP A 629 18.06 39.00 21.18
CA ASP A 629 16.89 39.84 20.82
C ASP A 629 16.78 40.02 19.29
N GLU A 630 17.92 40.12 18.60
CA GLU A 630 17.95 40.19 17.14
C GLU A 630 17.39 38.92 16.45
N ASP A 631 17.54 37.76 17.07
CA ASP A 631 17.00 36.51 16.52
C ASP A 631 15.46 36.47 16.60
N LEU A 632 14.89 37.04 17.66
CA LEU A 632 13.43 37.19 17.82
C LEU A 632 12.86 38.09 16.74
N ASP A 633 13.48 39.25 16.49
CA ASP A 633 13.05 40.19 15.44
C ASP A 633 13.10 39.54 14.05
N LYS A 634 14.19 38.84 13.73
CA LYS A 634 14.33 38.11 12.48
C LYS A 634 13.28 37.02 12.30
N HIS A 635 12.98 36.32 13.37
CA HIS A 635 11.97 35.26 13.39
C HIS A 635 10.56 35.80 13.13
N PHE A 636 10.17 36.89 13.75
CA PHE A 636 8.88 37.55 13.51
C PHE A 636 8.76 38.06 12.07
N ILE A 637 9.83 38.57 11.47
CA ILE A 637 9.84 38.99 10.05
C ILE A 637 9.58 37.79 9.13
N LEU A 638 10.28 36.66 9.35
CA LEU A 638 10.10 35.44 8.58
C LEU A 638 8.69 34.87 8.68
N LEU A 639 8.13 34.79 9.88
CA LEU A 639 6.76 34.30 10.10
C LEU A 639 5.69 35.15 9.39
N ASN A 640 5.91 36.46 9.29
CA ASN A 640 4.99 37.34 8.58
C ASN A 640 5.09 37.22 7.04
N GLN A 641 6.24 36.78 6.52
CA GLN A 641 6.42 36.57 5.07
C GLN A 641 5.76 35.29 4.53
N THR A 642 5.48 34.30 5.39
CA THR A 642 4.88 33.00 4.98
C THR A 642 3.35 32.99 4.95
N LYS A 643 2.69 33.98 5.57
CA LYS A 643 1.21 34.06 5.60
C LYS A 643 0.67 34.63 4.30
N LEU A 644 -0.30 33.94 3.71
CA LEU A 644 -1.12 34.50 2.61
C LEU A 644 -2.13 35.50 3.15
N SER A 645 -2.12 36.71 2.59
CA SER A 645 -3.15 37.70 2.86
C SER A 645 -4.40 37.44 2.00
N ILE A 646 -5.54 37.95 2.43
CA ILE A 646 -6.78 37.90 1.65
C ILE A 646 -6.57 38.56 0.28
N SER A 647 -5.78 39.66 0.23
CA SER A 647 -5.43 40.34 -1.02
C SER A 647 -4.70 39.44 -2.01
N GLU A 648 -3.78 38.63 -1.54
CA GLU A 648 -3.03 37.69 -2.39
C GLU A 648 -3.94 36.58 -2.92
N ILE A 649 -4.85 36.05 -2.09
CA ILE A 649 -5.86 35.06 -2.54
C ILE A 649 -6.75 35.68 -3.62
N GLN A 650 -7.16 36.93 -3.45
CA GLN A 650 -7.97 37.69 -4.44
C GLN A 650 -7.17 37.88 -5.76
N GLN A 651 -5.86 38.13 -5.71
CA GLN A 651 -5.02 38.24 -6.90
C GLN A 651 -4.98 36.93 -7.68
N VAL A 652 -4.80 35.81 -6.99
CA VAL A 652 -4.86 34.46 -7.59
C VAL A 652 -6.23 34.19 -8.21
N TRP A 653 -7.31 34.49 -7.51
CA TRP A 653 -8.65 34.34 -8.06
C TRP A 653 -8.90 35.17 -9.31
N LYS A 654 -8.40 36.44 -9.32
CA LYS A 654 -8.47 37.28 -10.50
C LYS A 654 -7.70 36.71 -11.67
N ALA A 655 -6.49 36.18 -11.43
CA ALA A 655 -5.68 35.50 -12.43
C ALA A 655 -6.42 34.31 -13.04
N ILE A 656 -7.05 33.47 -12.22
CA ILE A 656 -7.85 32.33 -12.69
C ILE A 656 -9.05 32.83 -13.53
N LYS A 657 -9.77 33.85 -13.09
CA LYS A 657 -10.84 34.43 -13.87
C LYS A 657 -10.38 34.97 -15.23
N ASP A 658 -9.20 35.55 -15.30
CA ASP A 658 -8.61 36.02 -16.55
C ASP A 658 -8.30 34.83 -17.50
N PHE A 659 -7.76 33.72 -17.00
CA PHE A 659 -7.52 32.50 -17.80
C PHE A 659 -8.86 31.85 -18.26
N THR A 660 -9.91 31.92 -17.45
CA THR A 660 -11.20 31.27 -17.73
C THR A 660 -12.20 32.14 -18.49
N LYS A 661 -11.85 33.35 -18.89
CA LYS A 661 -12.74 34.26 -19.65
C LYS A 661 -13.30 33.68 -20.94
N GLN A 662 -12.48 32.87 -21.63
CA GLN A 662 -12.86 32.32 -22.93
C GLN A 662 -13.15 30.80 -22.88
N ARG A 663 -12.74 30.10 -21.82
CA ARG A 663 -12.89 28.66 -21.64
C ARG A 663 -13.14 28.36 -20.17
N PRO A 664 -14.18 27.58 -19.83
CA PRO A 664 -14.50 27.27 -18.43
C PRO A 664 -13.44 26.38 -17.75
N HIS A 665 -12.66 25.65 -18.54
CA HIS A 665 -11.58 24.79 -18.06
C HIS A 665 -10.25 25.21 -18.67
N VAL A 666 -9.23 25.39 -17.82
CA VAL A 666 -7.87 25.73 -18.24
C VAL A 666 -6.87 24.80 -17.54
N SER A 667 -5.77 24.52 -18.22
CA SER A 667 -4.62 23.83 -17.64
C SER A 667 -3.47 24.83 -17.60
N CYS A 668 -3.02 25.17 -16.40
CA CYS A 668 -1.92 26.10 -16.17
C CYS A 668 -1.08 25.64 -14.96
N SER A 669 0.20 25.97 -14.98
CA SER A 669 1.10 25.72 -13.86
C SER A 669 0.93 26.75 -12.75
N ALA A 670 1.36 26.41 -11.53
CA ALA A 670 1.34 27.37 -10.41
C ALA A 670 2.17 28.62 -10.70
N LEU A 671 3.28 28.47 -11.42
CA LEU A 671 4.12 29.62 -11.85
C LEU A 671 3.40 30.53 -12.84
N GLU A 672 2.65 30.00 -13.78
CA GLU A 672 1.84 30.81 -14.71
C GLU A 672 0.77 31.59 -13.96
N ILE A 673 0.12 30.97 -12.98
CA ILE A 673 -0.86 31.66 -12.13
C ILE A 673 -0.19 32.76 -11.31
N ALA A 674 0.97 32.48 -10.70
CA ALA A 674 1.73 33.48 -9.94
C ALA A 674 2.09 34.71 -10.80
N ARG A 675 2.61 34.50 -12.01
CA ARG A 675 2.95 35.55 -12.97
C ARG A 675 1.72 36.37 -13.37
N GLN A 676 0.61 35.70 -13.67
CA GLN A 676 -0.65 36.38 -14.01
C GLN A 676 -1.24 37.16 -12.81
N ALA A 677 -1.02 36.66 -11.59
CA ALA A 677 -1.40 37.35 -10.35
C ALA A 677 -0.49 38.55 -10.02
N GLY A 678 0.61 38.73 -10.75
CA GLY A 678 1.60 39.79 -10.52
C GLY A 678 2.53 39.50 -9.36
N TRP A 679 2.73 38.23 -9.01
CA TRP A 679 3.66 37.82 -7.95
C TRP A 679 5.09 37.68 -8.49
N ASP A 680 6.07 37.94 -7.63
CA ASP A 680 7.50 37.73 -7.95
C ASP A 680 7.79 36.23 -7.98
N ASP A 681 8.09 35.71 -9.16
CA ASP A 681 8.37 34.29 -9.40
C ASP A 681 9.76 33.83 -8.91
N SER A 682 10.60 34.76 -8.45
CA SER A 682 11.91 34.44 -7.83
C SER A 682 11.81 34.04 -6.36
N VAL A 683 10.64 34.20 -5.73
CA VAL A 683 10.43 33.86 -4.32
C VAL A 683 10.45 32.34 -4.16
N SER A 684 11.27 31.85 -3.23
CA SER A 684 11.22 30.45 -2.82
C SER A 684 9.80 30.13 -2.28
N ASP A 685 9.24 28.98 -2.64
CA ASP A 685 7.91 28.52 -2.23
C ASP A 685 6.70 29.17 -2.93
N ILE A 686 6.90 29.89 -4.03
CA ILE A 686 5.83 30.53 -4.79
C ILE A 686 4.77 29.52 -5.24
N GLU A 687 5.16 28.31 -5.64
CA GLU A 687 4.24 27.26 -6.05
C GLU A 687 3.35 26.78 -4.89
N THR A 688 3.93 26.62 -3.70
CA THR A 688 3.20 26.25 -2.51
C THR A 688 2.18 27.32 -2.11
N ARG A 689 2.57 28.60 -2.21
CA ARG A 689 1.67 29.74 -1.93
C ARG A 689 0.50 29.76 -2.90
N VAL A 690 0.74 29.57 -4.21
CA VAL A 690 -0.34 29.48 -5.20
C VAL A 690 -1.26 28.31 -4.93
N ARG A 691 -0.74 27.11 -4.65
CA ARG A 691 -1.52 25.92 -4.31
C ARG A 691 -2.38 26.13 -3.07
N THR A 692 -1.85 26.80 -2.04
CA THR A 692 -2.61 27.15 -0.82
C THR A 692 -3.76 28.12 -1.15
N ALA A 693 -3.51 29.13 -1.99
CA ALA A 693 -4.57 30.05 -2.44
C ALA A 693 -5.65 29.33 -3.26
N LEU A 694 -5.25 28.42 -4.17
CA LEU A 694 -6.19 27.62 -4.95
C LEU A 694 -7.09 26.75 -4.06
N SER A 695 -6.49 26.07 -3.09
CA SER A 695 -7.26 25.23 -2.16
C SER A 695 -8.23 26.05 -1.30
N ALA A 696 -7.84 27.25 -0.85
CA ALA A 696 -8.74 28.13 -0.14
C ALA A 696 -9.95 28.56 -1.02
N LEU A 697 -9.71 28.81 -2.31
CA LEU A 697 -10.75 29.13 -3.27
C LEU A 697 -11.66 27.94 -3.59
N GLU A 698 -11.10 26.74 -3.72
CA GLU A 698 -11.83 25.49 -3.94
C GLU A 698 -12.74 25.17 -2.74
N GLN A 699 -12.20 25.22 -1.52
CA GLN A 699 -12.98 24.99 -0.29
C GLN A 699 -14.09 26.00 -0.08
N SER A 700 -13.88 27.23 -0.57
CA SER A 700 -14.89 28.29 -0.52
C SER A 700 -15.87 28.25 -1.69
N GLY A 701 -15.76 27.27 -2.59
CA GLY A 701 -16.67 27.07 -3.74
C GLY A 701 -16.50 28.10 -4.86
N TYR A 702 -15.37 28.81 -4.92
CA TYR A 702 -15.08 29.76 -6.00
C TYR A 702 -14.49 29.12 -7.26
N ILE A 703 -13.86 27.96 -7.12
CA ILE A 703 -13.29 27.13 -8.20
C ILE A 703 -13.54 25.65 -7.91
N GLU A 704 -13.48 24.81 -8.96
CA GLU A 704 -13.59 23.34 -8.89
C GLU A 704 -12.27 22.69 -9.35
#